data_943c5e774788f38c4758a474ea16b849
#
_entry.id   943c5e774788f38c4758a474ea16b849
#
_cell.length_a   1.000
_cell.length_b   1.000
_cell.length_c   1.000
_cell.angle_alpha   90.00
_cell.angle_beta   90.00
_cell.angle_gamma   90.00
#
_symmetry.space_group_name_H-M   'P 1'
#
loop_
_entity.id
_entity.type
_entity.pdbx_description
1 polymer ?
#
loop_
_entity_poly.entity_id
_entity_poly.type
_entity_poly.pdbx_seq_one_letter_code
_entity_poly.pdbx_strand_id
1 'polypeptide(L)'
;MENYIYENSLMHYGTPRHSGRYPWGSGENPYQHEQYGFLSRYRELKDKGLTEKEMSKEMGMSIADIRRNYSAALSYEKAAMKARAIKLREEKGYSYRHIGEMMGLPDTTIGNWCKEKDQQQEKIADTVADILMKNVDEKGYIDVGSGTELEMTDLLRASGKDIGVSADRMRTAVKIAQNKGYVLQEIHVEQITNPGKYTNMLILAPAGTTKKDIWEHVDDIHSVSEHLNPVTMKVSDIKRPESINSDRVYIRYAEDGGKDRDGTIELRRGVNDISMGNSTYAQVRIGVDGTHYMKGMAFYSDDIPEGYDIVYNTNKKRGTASKDVFKKMKDNPDNPFGATLKATGQILYLDPNGKYVNEKGEKCSLGVINKIKEEGEWDNYKKSLASQMLAKQPDQLIKRQLNLSYADKEAEFDSIISVTNKEVRNKLLQEFADNCDAAAVHLDAAALPRQSTKVLLPVPSLKDNEIFAPTYKDGETVCLIRYPHGGTFEIPELKVNNKNKDAQKIIGNKAVDAVGINANVASRLSGADFDGDTALVIPSNGPNSKIRIISQKDTPLKQLEGFDPNVYEKYDGMKILSKQRTQTEMGVISNLIMDMTLQGASDDELARAVKHSMVIIDANKHELNYKLSEEQNGIKALHKKYQGKTQGGAATLLTRAGSHKAIDDIKRSYTPDPETGEWNYVPTGKTRTDVLKKTVKVKDPKTGEVQEKKYYIRKDGTLDPEYVKGADYLTKETPKKTRKYSQMLLTKDARTLISDSQTSQEQAYAEYANKLKALANKSRKLYFNDRTTEKINKDAQKEYAVEVASLKAKLNNALKNKPKERKAQLIASDRVNRLRTRDMSNDDIKKLKDQSMTLARQQAGANKKDVQVQITEREWEAIQNNAISGTTLRSILNNTDTDVLRKMATPKDYATTVTDAKANKMKRMAMSGYTLEEIAQATGFSPSTVAKYIKE
;
A
#
# COMPACT_ATOMS: atom_id res chain seq x y z
N MET A 1 1.88 -54.92 -21.22
CA MET A 1 2.72 -54.07 -20.34
C MET A 1 1.96 -53.53 -19.12
N GLU A 2 0.67 -53.38 -19.18
CA GLU A 2 -0.17 -52.95 -18.04
C GLU A 2 -0.27 -53.95 -16.90
N ASN A 3 -0.17 -55.26 -17.15
CA ASN A 3 -0.33 -56.29 -16.12
C ASN A 3 0.86 -56.45 -15.13
N TYR A 4 2.04 -55.96 -15.47
CA TYR A 4 3.23 -56.16 -14.62
C TYR A 4 3.34 -55.13 -13.49
N ILE A 5 2.60 -54.01 -13.57
CA ILE A 5 2.64 -52.99 -12.53
C ILE A 5 1.75 -53.37 -11.34
N TYR A 6 0.80 -54.30 -11.55
CA TYR A 6 -0.23 -54.65 -10.57
C TYR A 6 -0.02 -56.00 -9.84
N GLU A 7 0.90 -56.87 -10.33
CA GLU A 7 1.02 -58.22 -9.79
C GLU A 7 1.64 -58.39 -8.37
N ASN A 8 2.25 -57.31 -7.83
CA ASN A 8 2.86 -57.38 -6.49
C ASN A 8 2.29 -56.40 -5.45
N SER A 9 1.26 -55.63 -5.81
CA SER A 9 0.48 -54.90 -4.83
C SER A 9 -0.96 -55.33 -5.04
N LEU A 10 -1.48 -56.16 -4.17
CA LEU A 10 -2.89 -56.45 -4.03
C LEU A 10 -3.62 -55.17 -3.67
N MET A 11 -3.79 -54.30 -4.66
CA MET A 11 -4.59 -53.10 -4.53
C MET A 11 -5.99 -53.38 -4.99
N HIS A 12 -6.89 -53.57 -4.05
CA HIS A 12 -8.32 -53.68 -4.33
C HIS A 12 -8.89 -52.31 -4.63
N TYR A 13 -9.00 -51.96 -5.89
CA TYR A 13 -9.65 -50.74 -6.35
C TYR A 13 -11.17 -50.92 -6.30
N GLY A 14 -11.82 -50.04 -5.55
CA GLY A 14 -13.15 -49.61 -5.86
C GLY A 14 -14.35 -50.39 -5.39
N THR A 15 -14.21 -51.52 -4.65
CA THR A 15 -15.39 -52.21 -4.09
C THR A 15 -15.34 -52.15 -2.56
N PRO A 16 -16.31 -51.55 -1.89
CA PRO A 16 -16.40 -51.58 -0.42
C PRO A 16 -16.56 -53.01 0.05
N ARG A 17 -15.70 -53.49 0.96
CA ARG A 17 -15.89 -54.80 1.59
C ARG A 17 -16.94 -54.71 2.69
N HIS A 18 -17.84 -55.66 2.72
CA HIS A 18 -19.00 -55.70 3.62
C HIS A 18 -18.66 -55.88 5.11
N SER A 19 -17.42 -55.81 5.53
CA SER A 19 -17.02 -56.01 6.95
C SER A 19 -17.25 -54.79 7.86
N GLY A 20 -17.62 -53.66 7.34
CA GLY A 20 -17.94 -52.45 8.13
C GLY A 20 -16.76 -51.83 8.91
N ARG A 21 -15.63 -52.55 9.00
CA ARG A 21 -14.46 -52.13 9.79
C ARG A 21 -13.46 -51.28 8.99
N TYR A 22 -13.38 -51.55 7.67
CA TYR A 22 -12.51 -50.83 6.76
C TYR A 22 -13.20 -50.70 5.42
N PRO A 23 -13.75 -49.55 5.07
CA PRO A 23 -14.51 -49.32 3.82
C PRO A 23 -13.66 -49.64 2.56
N TRP A 24 -12.34 -49.59 2.65
CA TRP A 24 -11.43 -49.62 1.51
C TRP A 24 -10.38 -50.70 1.51
N GLY A 25 -10.43 -51.65 2.47
CA GLY A 25 -9.49 -52.78 2.52
C GLY A 25 -8.81 -53.00 3.86
N SER A 26 -8.14 -54.15 4.03
CA SER A 26 -7.52 -54.62 5.30
C SER A 26 -5.99 -54.49 5.32
N GLY A 27 -5.45 -53.39 4.80
CA GLY A 27 -3.99 -53.14 4.86
C GLY A 27 -3.57 -52.48 6.19
N GLU A 28 -2.28 -52.54 6.53
CA GLU A 28 -1.71 -51.91 7.73
C GLU A 28 -1.89 -50.40 7.79
N ASN A 29 -2.19 -49.74 6.64
CA ASN A 29 -2.48 -48.34 6.56
C ASN A 29 -3.77 -48.07 5.78
N PRO A 30 -4.93 -47.95 6.44
CA PRO A 30 -6.23 -47.74 5.78
C PRO A 30 -6.33 -46.41 4.98
N TYR A 31 -5.46 -45.43 5.21
CA TYR A 31 -5.42 -44.15 4.49
C TYR A 31 -4.68 -44.22 3.16
N GLN A 32 -3.92 -45.25 2.90
CA GLN A 32 -3.19 -45.45 1.63
C GLN A 32 -4.13 -45.56 0.43
N HIS A 33 -5.35 -46.06 0.65
CA HIS A 33 -6.36 -46.30 -0.38
C HIS A 33 -7.18 -45.06 -0.74
N GLU A 34 -7.39 -44.12 0.18
CA GLU A 34 -8.14 -42.90 -0.11
C GLU A 34 -7.46 -42.00 -1.16
N GLN A 35 -6.13 -42.00 -1.20
CA GLN A 35 -5.38 -41.14 -2.12
C GLN A 35 -5.33 -41.68 -3.54
N TYR A 36 -5.19 -42.98 -3.70
CA TYR A 36 -5.29 -43.62 -5.01
C TYR A 36 -6.72 -43.54 -5.54
N GLY A 37 -7.71 -43.74 -4.69
CA GLY A 37 -9.11 -43.55 -5.01
C GLY A 37 -9.41 -42.09 -5.46
N PHE A 38 -8.85 -41.09 -4.76
CA PHE A 38 -9.00 -39.70 -5.11
C PHE A 38 -8.38 -39.38 -6.46
N LEU A 39 -7.14 -39.80 -6.74
CA LEU A 39 -6.43 -39.49 -7.98
C LEU A 39 -7.08 -40.17 -9.19
N SER A 40 -7.51 -41.43 -9.05
CA SER A 40 -8.25 -42.16 -10.07
C SER A 40 -9.58 -41.47 -10.37
N ARG A 41 -10.32 -41.10 -9.32
CA ARG A 41 -11.60 -40.39 -9.48
C ARG A 41 -11.42 -39.00 -10.10
N TYR A 42 -10.38 -38.29 -9.71
CA TYR A 42 -10.06 -36.98 -10.32
C TYR A 42 -9.72 -37.10 -11.80
N ARG A 43 -8.91 -38.11 -12.19
CA ARG A 43 -8.53 -38.37 -13.57
C ARG A 43 -9.76 -38.81 -14.39
N GLU A 44 -10.58 -39.70 -13.89
CA GLU A 44 -11.83 -40.10 -14.52
C GLU A 44 -12.77 -38.94 -14.81
N LEU A 45 -12.96 -38.06 -13.83
CA LEU A 45 -13.84 -36.88 -14.00
C LEU A 45 -13.22 -35.86 -14.97
N LYS A 46 -11.90 -35.73 -14.97
CA LYS A 46 -11.17 -34.86 -15.90
C LYS A 46 -11.23 -35.39 -17.33
N ASP A 47 -11.09 -36.69 -17.53
CA ASP A 47 -11.17 -37.34 -18.85
C ASP A 47 -12.59 -37.27 -19.41
N LYS A 48 -13.62 -37.21 -18.55
CA LYS A 48 -15.01 -36.91 -18.91
C LYS A 48 -15.23 -35.43 -19.27
N GLY A 49 -14.18 -34.59 -19.23
CA GLY A 49 -14.24 -33.17 -19.58
C GLY A 49 -14.84 -32.25 -18.53
N LEU A 50 -15.05 -32.72 -17.29
CA LEU A 50 -15.64 -31.91 -16.22
C LEU A 50 -14.69 -30.78 -15.80
N THR A 51 -15.27 -29.61 -15.56
CA THR A 51 -14.56 -28.48 -14.95
C THR A 51 -14.31 -28.70 -13.46
N GLU A 52 -13.32 -28.03 -12.88
CA GLU A 52 -13.03 -28.14 -11.43
C GLU A 52 -14.27 -27.82 -10.55
N LYS A 53 -15.20 -27.01 -11.04
CA LYS A 53 -16.45 -26.67 -10.34
C LYS A 53 -17.43 -27.84 -10.33
N GLU A 54 -17.52 -28.56 -11.42
CA GLU A 54 -18.35 -29.75 -11.54
C GLU A 54 -17.73 -30.91 -10.77
N MET A 55 -16.41 -31.08 -10.84
CA MET A 55 -15.69 -32.03 -9.99
C MET A 55 -15.89 -31.74 -8.49
N SER A 56 -15.94 -30.47 -8.11
CA SER A 56 -16.21 -30.04 -6.72
C SER A 56 -17.58 -30.52 -6.22
N LYS A 57 -18.59 -30.45 -7.09
CA LYS A 57 -19.95 -30.96 -6.75
C LYS A 57 -19.96 -32.50 -6.68
N GLU A 58 -19.35 -33.14 -7.66
CA GLU A 58 -19.37 -34.60 -7.80
C GLU A 58 -18.54 -35.29 -6.69
N MET A 59 -17.47 -34.63 -6.23
CA MET A 59 -16.60 -35.17 -5.18
C MET A 59 -16.98 -34.70 -3.78
N GLY A 60 -17.95 -33.81 -3.65
CA GLY A 60 -18.36 -33.21 -2.36
C GLY A 60 -17.25 -32.40 -1.66
N MET A 61 -16.27 -31.87 -2.40
CA MET A 61 -15.10 -31.21 -1.87
C MET A 61 -14.98 -29.80 -2.42
N SER A 62 -14.39 -28.87 -1.66
CA SER A 62 -14.10 -27.54 -2.20
C SER A 62 -13.03 -27.62 -3.31
N ILE A 63 -13.06 -26.67 -4.25
CA ILE A 63 -12.05 -26.58 -5.33
C ILE A 63 -10.64 -26.46 -4.74
N ALA A 64 -10.49 -25.76 -3.63
CA ALA A 64 -9.21 -25.64 -2.93
C ALA A 64 -8.74 -26.97 -2.34
N ASP A 65 -9.67 -27.76 -1.81
CA ASP A 65 -9.39 -29.11 -1.29
C ASP A 65 -9.05 -30.08 -2.43
N ILE A 66 -9.77 -30.01 -3.55
CA ILE A 66 -9.45 -30.82 -4.73
C ILE A 66 -8.03 -30.53 -5.23
N ARG A 67 -7.66 -29.26 -5.39
CA ARG A 67 -6.30 -28.89 -5.83
C ARG A 67 -5.24 -29.32 -4.84
N ARG A 68 -5.49 -29.20 -3.55
CA ARG A 68 -4.61 -29.63 -2.48
C ARG A 68 -4.43 -31.14 -2.50
N ASN A 69 -5.52 -31.90 -2.53
CA ASN A 69 -5.49 -33.36 -2.55
C ASN A 69 -4.87 -33.90 -3.85
N TYR A 70 -5.13 -33.23 -4.99
CA TYR A 70 -4.50 -33.59 -6.26
C TYR A 70 -2.99 -33.42 -6.23
N SER A 71 -2.50 -32.27 -5.75
CA SER A 71 -1.06 -32.02 -5.62
C SER A 71 -0.38 -33.00 -4.65
N ALA A 72 -1.05 -33.28 -3.53
CA ALA A 72 -0.56 -34.23 -2.54
C ALA A 72 -0.56 -35.69 -3.07
N ALA A 73 -1.62 -36.08 -3.76
CA ALA A 73 -1.75 -37.40 -4.34
C ALA A 73 -0.73 -37.67 -5.46
N LEU A 74 -0.47 -36.65 -6.31
CA LEU A 74 0.60 -36.70 -7.31
C LEU A 74 1.99 -36.84 -6.67
N SER A 75 2.24 -36.11 -5.59
CA SER A 75 3.52 -36.19 -4.87
C SER A 75 3.71 -37.55 -4.24
N TYR A 76 2.63 -38.13 -3.72
CA TYR A 76 2.66 -39.48 -3.14
C TYR A 76 2.85 -40.56 -4.20
N GLU A 77 2.12 -40.51 -5.32
CA GLU A 77 2.29 -41.41 -6.47
C GLU A 77 3.73 -41.39 -6.97
N LYS A 78 4.29 -40.18 -7.13
CA LYS A 78 5.70 -40.02 -7.52
C LYS A 78 6.68 -40.59 -6.51
N ALA A 79 6.42 -40.41 -5.21
CA ALA A 79 7.24 -40.99 -4.14
C ALA A 79 7.16 -42.53 -4.14
N ALA A 80 5.98 -43.11 -4.32
CA ALA A 80 5.79 -44.55 -4.42
C ALA A 80 6.49 -45.16 -5.67
N MET A 81 6.37 -44.48 -6.82
CA MET A 81 7.10 -44.87 -8.04
C MET A 81 8.62 -44.84 -7.83
N LYS A 82 9.10 -43.80 -7.16
CA LYS A 82 10.52 -43.63 -6.86
C LYS A 82 11.04 -44.71 -5.91
N ALA A 83 10.32 -45.01 -4.81
CA ALA A 83 10.64 -46.06 -3.88
C ALA A 83 10.72 -47.44 -4.59
N ARG A 84 9.77 -47.69 -5.52
CA ARG A 84 9.78 -48.89 -6.37
C ARG A 84 10.99 -48.94 -7.30
N ALA A 85 11.34 -47.83 -7.95
CA ALA A 85 12.51 -47.76 -8.83
C ALA A 85 13.80 -48.08 -8.05
N ILE A 86 13.95 -47.51 -6.85
CA ILE A 86 15.08 -47.76 -5.96
C ILE A 86 15.13 -49.26 -5.55
N LYS A 87 13.98 -49.78 -5.13
CA LYS A 87 13.87 -51.22 -4.73
C LYS A 87 14.23 -52.16 -5.87
N LEU A 88 13.75 -51.90 -7.10
CA LEU A 88 14.11 -52.67 -8.29
C LEU A 88 15.61 -52.59 -8.62
N ARG A 89 16.22 -51.42 -8.36
CA ARG A 89 17.67 -51.23 -8.54
C ARG A 89 18.49 -51.98 -7.50
N GLU A 90 18.12 -51.85 -6.22
CA GLU A 90 18.88 -52.38 -5.08
C GLU A 90 18.68 -53.87 -4.90
N GLU A 91 17.43 -54.39 -4.98
CA GLU A 91 17.13 -55.80 -4.72
C GLU A 91 17.27 -56.68 -5.95
N LYS A 92 17.00 -56.16 -7.17
CA LYS A 92 17.00 -56.91 -8.41
C LYS A 92 18.19 -56.62 -9.33
N GLY A 93 18.95 -55.55 -9.04
CA GLY A 93 20.11 -55.13 -9.85
C GLY A 93 19.80 -54.66 -11.26
N TYR A 94 18.53 -54.31 -11.57
CA TYR A 94 18.13 -53.93 -12.91
C TYR A 94 18.79 -52.61 -13.34
N SER A 95 19.08 -52.46 -14.67
CA SER A 95 19.64 -51.24 -15.22
C SER A 95 18.58 -50.12 -15.21
N TYR A 96 19.00 -48.84 -15.17
CA TYR A 96 18.10 -47.68 -15.21
C TYR A 96 17.20 -47.70 -16.44
N ARG A 97 17.72 -48.17 -17.58
CA ARG A 97 16.97 -48.32 -18.82
C ARG A 97 15.86 -49.39 -18.67
N HIS A 98 16.19 -50.54 -18.10
CA HIS A 98 15.22 -51.62 -17.88
C HIS A 98 14.12 -51.21 -16.88
N ILE A 99 14.48 -50.53 -15.79
CA ILE A 99 13.50 -49.99 -14.83
C ILE A 99 12.63 -48.92 -15.50
N GLY A 100 13.25 -48.07 -16.35
CA GLY A 100 12.52 -47.06 -17.12
C GLY A 100 11.50 -47.67 -18.07
N GLU A 101 11.89 -48.71 -18.81
CA GLU A 101 10.99 -49.45 -19.70
C GLU A 101 9.84 -50.13 -18.91
N MET A 102 10.14 -50.72 -17.76
CA MET A 102 9.13 -51.33 -16.87
C MET A 102 8.14 -50.33 -16.25
N MET A 103 8.56 -49.10 -16.01
CA MET A 103 7.77 -48.09 -15.34
C MET A 103 7.22 -47.01 -16.31
N GLY A 104 7.52 -47.12 -17.61
CA GLY A 104 7.10 -46.14 -18.60
C GLY A 104 7.75 -44.75 -18.40
N LEU A 105 8.97 -44.68 -17.86
CA LEU A 105 9.68 -43.45 -17.54
C LEU A 105 11.05 -43.39 -18.21
N PRO A 106 11.59 -42.21 -18.55
CA PRO A 106 12.94 -42.07 -19.08
C PRO A 106 13.99 -42.63 -18.09
N ASP A 107 15.01 -43.31 -18.62
CA ASP A 107 16.14 -43.81 -17.86
C ASP A 107 16.88 -42.76 -17.05
N THR A 108 16.97 -41.53 -17.57
CA THR A 108 17.50 -40.36 -16.87
C THR A 108 16.69 -39.99 -15.62
N THR A 109 15.38 -40.18 -15.66
CA THR A 109 14.50 -39.98 -14.49
C THR A 109 14.78 -41.03 -13.43
N ILE A 110 14.87 -42.30 -13.82
CA ILE A 110 15.22 -43.42 -12.95
C ILE A 110 16.62 -43.24 -12.35
N GLY A 111 17.60 -42.88 -13.18
CA GLY A 111 18.95 -42.60 -12.72
C GLY A 111 19.04 -41.48 -11.69
N ASN A 112 18.22 -40.44 -11.87
CA ASN A 112 18.12 -39.33 -10.89
C ASN A 112 17.44 -39.78 -9.59
N TRP A 113 16.45 -40.67 -9.67
CA TRP A 113 15.76 -41.20 -8.48
C TRP A 113 16.61 -42.16 -7.64
N CYS A 114 17.49 -42.90 -8.28
CA CYS A 114 18.38 -43.87 -7.62
C CYS A 114 19.70 -43.24 -7.11
N LYS A 115 19.93 -41.95 -7.29
CA LYS A 115 21.09 -41.24 -6.72
C LYS A 115 20.95 -41.09 -5.20
N GLU A 116 22.04 -41.23 -4.46
CA GLU A 116 22.13 -41.14 -3.00
C GLU A 116 21.54 -39.83 -2.43
N LYS A 117 21.69 -38.75 -3.22
CA LYS A 117 21.16 -37.42 -2.90
C LYS A 117 19.61 -37.39 -2.82
N ASP A 118 18.94 -38.24 -3.56
CA ASP A 118 17.48 -38.27 -3.60
C ASP A 118 16.91 -39.15 -2.49
N GLN A 119 17.60 -40.17 -2.07
CA GLN A 119 17.28 -41.00 -0.89
C GLN A 119 17.40 -40.17 0.40
N GLN A 120 18.44 -39.30 0.47
CA GLN A 120 18.56 -38.34 1.57
C GLN A 120 17.37 -37.37 1.63
N GLN A 121 16.76 -37.04 0.49
CA GLN A 121 15.63 -36.10 0.44
C GLN A 121 14.31 -36.68 0.98
N GLU A 122 14.07 -37.97 0.80
CA GLU A 122 12.90 -38.64 1.39
C GLU A 122 13.08 -38.76 2.90
N LYS A 123 14.25 -39.21 3.36
CA LYS A 123 14.58 -39.22 4.80
C LYS A 123 14.42 -37.86 5.48
N ILE A 124 14.57 -36.75 4.73
CA ILE A 124 14.33 -35.39 5.25
C ILE A 124 12.84 -35.16 5.47
N ALA A 125 11.97 -35.53 4.52
CA ALA A 125 10.53 -35.34 4.67
C ALA A 125 9.97 -36.15 5.84
N ASP A 126 10.45 -37.36 6.04
CA ASP A 126 10.10 -38.19 7.20
C ASP A 126 10.57 -37.57 8.51
N THR A 127 11.84 -37.12 8.57
CA THR A 127 12.37 -36.40 9.74
C THR A 127 11.56 -35.14 10.06
N VAL A 128 11.17 -34.37 9.04
CA VAL A 128 10.34 -33.20 9.23
C VAL A 128 8.95 -33.56 9.73
N ALA A 129 8.35 -34.63 9.20
CA ALA A 129 7.07 -35.15 9.65
C ALA A 129 7.10 -35.58 11.12
N ASP A 130 8.14 -36.31 11.52
CA ASP A 130 8.32 -36.72 12.92
C ASP A 130 8.45 -35.54 13.87
N ILE A 131 9.18 -34.50 13.47
CA ILE A 131 9.29 -33.25 14.23
C ILE A 131 7.93 -32.54 14.33
N LEU A 132 7.18 -32.47 13.22
CA LEU A 132 5.86 -31.84 13.21
C LEU A 132 4.89 -32.56 14.13
N MET A 133 4.82 -33.89 14.05
CA MET A 133 3.97 -34.70 14.90
C MET A 133 4.34 -34.55 16.37
N LYS A 134 5.64 -34.64 16.70
CA LYS A 134 6.11 -34.42 18.06
C LYS A 134 5.72 -33.01 18.57
N ASN A 135 5.85 -31.98 17.74
CA ASN A 135 5.44 -30.63 18.14
C ASN A 135 3.92 -30.52 18.35
N VAL A 136 3.10 -31.21 17.54
CA VAL A 136 1.64 -31.26 17.74
C VAL A 136 1.29 -31.99 19.02
N ASP A 137 1.95 -33.13 19.32
CA ASP A 137 1.71 -33.92 20.54
C ASP A 137 2.09 -33.11 21.81
N GLU A 138 3.16 -32.33 21.74
CA GLU A 138 3.66 -31.52 22.88
C GLU A 138 2.92 -30.19 23.06
N LYS A 139 2.47 -29.54 21.94
CA LYS A 139 2.02 -28.15 21.94
C LYS A 139 0.59 -27.95 21.45
N GLY A 140 -0.04 -28.97 20.87
CA GLY A 140 -1.40 -28.92 20.38
C GLY A 140 -1.52 -28.47 18.92
N TYR A 141 -1.42 -27.19 18.63
CA TYR A 141 -1.69 -26.63 17.30
C TYR A 141 -0.44 -25.99 16.68
N ILE A 142 -0.06 -26.41 15.46
CA ILE A 142 1.14 -25.92 14.79
C ILE A 142 0.78 -25.27 13.45
N ASP A 143 1.18 -23.99 13.22
CA ASP A 143 1.09 -23.35 11.90
C ASP A 143 2.10 -24.00 10.94
N VAL A 144 1.59 -24.59 9.87
CA VAL A 144 2.36 -25.23 8.79
C VAL A 144 2.16 -24.50 7.43
N GLY A 145 1.69 -23.26 7.47
CA GLY A 145 1.45 -22.44 6.28
C GLY A 145 2.75 -21.97 5.61
N SER A 146 2.60 -21.17 4.54
CA SER A 146 3.74 -20.64 3.76
C SER A 146 4.73 -19.86 4.63
N GLY A 147 6.01 -20.13 4.50
CA GLY A 147 7.12 -19.52 5.25
C GLY A 147 7.61 -20.37 6.42
N THR A 148 6.84 -21.35 6.89
CA THR A 148 7.22 -22.21 8.02
C THR A 148 8.29 -23.26 7.64
N GLU A 149 8.50 -23.51 6.34
CA GLU A 149 9.61 -24.30 5.81
C GLU A 149 10.98 -23.69 6.16
N LEU A 150 11.04 -22.37 6.29
CA LEU A 150 12.26 -21.65 6.70
C LEU A 150 12.51 -21.81 8.19
N GLU A 151 11.46 -21.77 9.00
CA GLU A 151 11.54 -22.02 10.44
C GLU A 151 12.00 -23.47 10.72
N MET A 152 11.48 -24.45 9.97
CA MET A 152 11.91 -25.84 10.05
C MET A 152 13.38 -26.01 9.65
N THR A 153 13.82 -25.28 8.63
CA THR A 153 15.25 -25.26 8.24
C THR A 153 16.14 -24.78 9.38
N ASP A 154 15.74 -23.70 10.05
CA ASP A 154 16.49 -23.17 11.20
C ASP A 154 16.49 -24.15 12.37
N LEU A 155 15.37 -24.81 12.63
CA LEU A 155 15.26 -25.84 13.67
C LEU A 155 16.23 -27.03 13.41
N LEU A 156 16.29 -27.49 12.17
CA LEU A 156 17.20 -28.58 11.78
C LEU A 156 18.67 -28.16 11.89
N ARG A 157 19.01 -26.93 11.51
CA ARG A 157 20.37 -26.38 11.68
C ARG A 157 20.77 -26.26 13.14
N ALA A 158 19.87 -25.79 13.98
CA ALA A 158 20.12 -25.70 15.42
C ALA A 158 20.32 -27.07 16.06
N SER A 159 19.73 -28.12 15.50
CA SER A 159 19.95 -29.51 15.92
C SER A 159 21.19 -30.18 15.29
N GLY A 160 22.07 -29.40 14.63
CA GLY A 160 23.29 -29.86 14.01
C GLY A 160 23.11 -30.50 12.62
N LYS A 161 21.92 -30.42 12.04
CA LYS A 161 21.61 -30.94 10.70
C LYS A 161 21.57 -29.76 9.70
N ASP A 162 22.61 -29.56 8.90
CA ASP A 162 22.60 -28.55 7.85
C ASP A 162 21.75 -28.96 6.64
N ILE A 163 20.45 -29.06 6.87
CA ILE A 163 19.48 -29.52 5.89
C ILE A 163 18.46 -28.42 5.62
N GLY A 164 18.36 -27.98 4.37
CA GLY A 164 17.32 -27.03 3.94
C GLY A 164 15.99 -27.71 3.65
N VAL A 165 14.89 -27.19 4.18
CA VAL A 165 13.54 -27.66 3.92
C VAL A 165 12.90 -26.76 2.86
N SER A 166 12.49 -27.34 1.73
CA SER A 166 11.70 -26.61 0.72
C SER A 166 10.21 -26.65 1.05
N ALA A 167 9.43 -25.73 0.48
CA ALA A 167 7.98 -25.72 0.62
C ALA A 167 7.32 -27.05 0.18
N ASP A 168 7.88 -27.71 -0.85
CA ASP A 168 7.39 -29.02 -1.30
C ASP A 168 7.65 -30.11 -0.26
N ARG A 169 8.83 -30.12 0.34
CA ARG A 169 9.17 -31.08 1.43
C ARG A 169 8.30 -30.86 2.64
N MET A 170 8.05 -29.60 3.01
CA MET A 170 7.15 -29.28 4.11
C MET A 170 5.74 -29.81 3.84
N ARG A 171 5.21 -29.63 2.61
CA ARG A 171 3.91 -30.20 2.22
C ARG A 171 3.89 -31.72 2.26
N THR A 172 4.96 -32.38 1.82
CA THR A 172 5.09 -33.85 1.91
C THR A 172 5.09 -34.31 3.36
N ALA A 173 5.84 -33.66 4.23
CA ALA A 173 5.89 -33.96 5.67
C ALA A 173 4.52 -33.80 6.34
N VAL A 174 3.80 -32.70 6.04
CA VAL A 174 2.43 -32.48 6.53
C VAL A 174 1.51 -33.61 6.05
N LYS A 175 1.68 -34.10 4.83
CA LYS A 175 0.87 -35.20 4.31
C LYS A 175 1.20 -36.54 5.01
N ILE A 176 2.47 -36.80 5.30
CA ILE A 176 2.87 -37.95 6.11
C ILE A 176 2.19 -37.89 7.49
N ALA A 177 2.20 -36.72 8.15
CA ALA A 177 1.52 -36.55 9.44
C ALA A 177 0.00 -36.79 9.32
N GLN A 178 -0.65 -36.30 8.26
CA GLN A 178 -2.08 -36.57 8.01
C GLN A 178 -2.36 -38.07 7.83
N ASN A 179 -1.48 -38.81 7.13
CA ASN A 179 -1.62 -40.26 6.96
C ASN A 179 -1.46 -41.03 8.28
N LYS A 180 -0.79 -40.44 9.27
CA LYS A 180 -0.65 -40.95 10.62
C LYS A 180 -1.75 -40.50 11.59
N GLY A 181 -2.80 -39.85 11.08
CA GLY A 181 -4.02 -39.54 11.84
C GLY A 181 -4.14 -38.07 12.30
N TYR A 182 -3.16 -37.22 12.07
CA TYR A 182 -3.25 -35.80 12.36
C TYR A 182 -4.15 -35.10 11.36
N VAL A 183 -4.82 -34.03 11.78
CA VAL A 183 -5.70 -33.26 10.91
C VAL A 183 -5.09 -31.92 10.50
N LEU A 184 -5.31 -31.53 9.24
CA LEU A 184 -4.93 -30.21 8.72
C LEU A 184 -6.19 -29.37 8.58
N GLN A 185 -6.27 -28.30 9.35
CA GLN A 185 -7.38 -27.34 9.30
C GLN A 185 -6.93 -26.04 8.61
N GLU A 186 -7.76 -25.55 7.70
CA GLU A 186 -7.57 -24.22 7.11
C GLU A 186 -8.55 -23.25 7.74
N ILE A 187 -8.02 -22.21 8.37
CA ILE A 187 -8.81 -21.11 8.93
C ILE A 187 -8.61 -19.82 8.12
N HIS A 188 -9.70 -19.09 7.95
CA HIS A 188 -9.71 -17.81 7.22
C HIS A 188 -9.84 -16.68 8.22
N VAL A 189 -8.77 -15.90 8.39
CA VAL A 189 -8.72 -14.77 9.31
C VAL A 189 -8.92 -13.49 8.52
N GLU A 190 -9.95 -12.71 8.84
CA GLU A 190 -10.12 -11.37 8.27
C GLU A 190 -9.01 -10.45 8.79
N GLN A 191 -8.31 -9.77 7.87
CA GLN A 191 -7.25 -8.84 8.25
C GLN A 191 -7.84 -7.59 8.89
N ILE A 192 -7.48 -7.35 10.13
CA ILE A 192 -7.92 -6.14 10.87
C ILE A 192 -7.43 -4.87 10.20
N THR A 193 -6.21 -4.90 9.65
CA THR A 193 -5.58 -3.78 8.94
C THR A 193 -6.18 -3.52 7.56
N ASN A 194 -6.81 -4.52 6.94
CA ASN A 194 -7.40 -4.45 5.61
C ASN A 194 -8.77 -5.15 5.58
N PRO A 195 -9.83 -4.51 6.09
CA PRO A 195 -11.16 -5.12 6.12
C PRO A 195 -11.62 -5.63 4.74
N GLY A 196 -12.18 -6.83 4.72
CA GLY A 196 -12.58 -7.54 3.50
C GLY A 196 -11.47 -8.34 2.82
N LYS A 197 -10.23 -8.30 3.33
CA LYS A 197 -9.17 -9.24 2.95
C LYS A 197 -9.01 -10.32 4.02
N TYR A 198 -8.68 -11.52 3.57
CA TYR A 198 -8.49 -12.68 4.43
C TYR A 198 -7.06 -13.20 4.32
N THR A 199 -6.55 -13.66 5.45
CA THR A 199 -5.30 -14.41 5.55
C THR A 199 -5.64 -15.86 5.87
N ASN A 200 -5.12 -16.80 5.09
CA ASN A 200 -5.34 -18.21 5.32
C ASN A 200 -4.22 -18.77 6.20
N MET A 201 -4.59 -19.47 7.27
CA MET A 201 -3.66 -20.24 8.07
C MET A 201 -3.92 -21.73 7.89
N LEU A 202 -2.86 -22.50 7.81
CA LEU A 202 -2.90 -23.98 7.77
C LEU A 202 -2.39 -24.50 9.12
N ILE A 203 -3.26 -25.12 9.89
CA ILE A 203 -2.94 -25.61 11.24
C ILE A 203 -2.94 -27.13 11.23
N LEU A 204 -1.81 -27.72 11.57
CA LEU A 204 -1.70 -29.15 11.87
C LEU A 204 -2.05 -29.37 13.34
N ALA A 205 -2.95 -30.31 13.60
CA ALA A 205 -3.56 -30.53 14.90
C ALA A 205 -3.79 -32.03 15.17
N PRO A 206 -4.06 -32.43 16.43
CA PRO A 206 -4.42 -33.81 16.79
C PRO A 206 -5.69 -34.27 16.06
N ALA A 207 -5.87 -35.58 15.97
CA ALA A 207 -7.05 -36.20 15.38
C ALA A 207 -8.35 -35.68 16.03
N GLY A 208 -9.38 -35.44 15.22
CA GLY A 208 -10.68 -34.98 15.69
C GLY A 208 -10.80 -33.48 15.92
N THR A 209 -9.73 -32.69 15.82
CA THR A 209 -9.76 -31.23 16.00
C THR A 209 -10.60 -30.55 14.92
N THR A 210 -11.56 -29.74 15.31
CA THR A 210 -12.41 -28.95 14.43
C THR A 210 -11.87 -27.53 14.28
N LYS A 211 -12.40 -26.78 13.29
CA LYS A 211 -12.07 -25.35 13.15
C LYS A 211 -12.53 -24.51 14.36
N LYS A 212 -13.59 -24.95 15.03
CA LYS A 212 -14.13 -24.30 16.22
C LYS A 212 -13.14 -24.42 17.38
N ASP A 213 -12.58 -25.61 17.59
CA ASP A 213 -11.60 -25.85 18.65
C ASP A 213 -10.36 -24.96 18.48
N ILE A 214 -9.90 -24.76 17.24
CA ILE A 214 -8.77 -23.88 16.95
C ILE A 214 -9.10 -22.40 17.28
N TRP A 215 -10.33 -21.96 16.99
CA TRP A 215 -10.76 -20.60 17.31
C TRP A 215 -10.95 -20.37 18.83
N GLU A 216 -11.29 -21.40 19.57
CA GLU A 216 -11.40 -21.35 21.03
C GLU A 216 -10.03 -21.35 21.73
N HIS A 217 -8.98 -21.81 21.03
CA HIS A 217 -7.61 -21.98 21.56
C HIS A 217 -6.57 -21.25 20.68
N VAL A 218 -6.85 -20.01 20.29
CA VAL A 218 -5.96 -19.21 19.44
C VAL A 218 -4.58 -19.02 20.05
N ASP A 219 -4.50 -18.89 21.37
CA ASP A 219 -3.23 -18.70 22.10
C ASP A 219 -2.36 -19.95 22.10
N ASP A 220 -2.94 -21.14 21.86
CA ASP A 220 -2.24 -22.41 21.79
C ASP A 220 -1.73 -22.77 20.37
N ILE A 221 -1.80 -21.84 19.43
CA ILE A 221 -1.22 -22.02 18.09
C ILE A 221 0.25 -21.59 18.14
N HIS A 222 1.13 -22.56 17.90
CA HIS A 222 2.58 -22.39 17.97
C HIS A 222 3.21 -22.38 16.59
N SER A 223 4.38 -21.72 16.48
CA SER A 223 5.23 -21.87 15.30
C SER A 223 6.17 -23.07 15.47
N VAL A 224 6.67 -23.57 14.35
CA VAL A 224 7.58 -24.73 14.33
C VAL A 224 8.87 -24.47 15.12
N SER A 225 9.36 -23.23 15.12
CA SER A 225 10.64 -22.84 15.71
C SER A 225 10.52 -21.97 16.96
N GLU A 226 9.34 -21.89 17.57
CA GLU A 226 9.08 -20.96 18.69
C GLU A 226 10.06 -21.09 19.84
N HIS A 227 10.56 -22.28 20.11
CA HIS A 227 11.55 -22.53 21.15
C HIS A 227 12.99 -22.07 20.79
N LEU A 228 13.29 -21.89 19.49
CA LEU A 228 14.59 -21.40 19.02
C LEU A 228 14.69 -19.89 18.94
N ASN A 229 13.53 -19.25 18.71
CA ASN A 229 13.40 -17.80 18.70
C ASN A 229 12.32 -17.41 19.71
N PRO A 230 12.54 -17.61 21.00
CA PRO A 230 11.66 -17.00 21.99
C PRO A 230 11.63 -15.51 21.70
N VAL A 231 10.46 -14.88 21.81
CA VAL A 231 10.37 -13.41 21.77
C VAL A 231 11.24 -12.90 22.90
N THR A 232 12.48 -12.53 22.56
CA THR A 232 13.51 -12.17 23.53
C THR A 232 13.25 -10.83 24.21
N MET A 233 12.30 -10.05 23.66
CA MET A 233 11.87 -8.78 24.24
C MET A 233 10.40 -8.86 24.64
N LYS A 234 10.13 -8.90 25.93
CA LYS A 234 8.78 -8.72 26.45
C LYS A 234 8.46 -7.23 26.47
N VAL A 235 7.30 -6.84 25.99
CA VAL A 235 6.77 -5.50 26.23
C VAL A 235 6.59 -5.36 27.74
N SER A 236 7.45 -4.56 28.37
CA SER A 236 7.39 -4.36 29.82
C SER A 236 6.44 -3.23 30.18
N ASP A 237 6.36 -2.19 29.32
CA ASP A 237 5.51 -1.03 29.54
C ASP A 237 5.34 -0.22 28.26
N ILE A 238 4.23 0.51 28.18
CA ILE A 238 4.00 1.53 27.14
C ILE A 238 4.33 2.88 27.79
N LYS A 239 5.57 3.28 27.66
CA LYS A 239 6.03 4.54 28.25
C LYS A 239 5.56 5.70 27.38
N ARG A 240 4.78 6.61 27.96
CA ARG A 240 4.43 7.87 27.29
C ARG A 240 5.67 8.76 27.19
N PRO A 241 5.78 9.60 26.13
CA PRO A 241 6.84 10.61 26.06
C PRO A 241 6.86 11.51 27.31
N GLU A 242 8.02 12.02 27.65
CA GLU A 242 8.14 13.01 28.69
C GLU A 242 7.30 14.26 28.36
N SER A 243 6.75 14.87 29.38
CA SER A 243 5.89 16.04 29.25
C SER A 243 6.47 17.21 30.04
N ILE A 244 6.26 18.41 29.55
CA ILE A 244 6.51 19.63 30.35
C ILE A 244 5.30 19.95 31.21
N ASN A 245 5.49 20.79 32.20
CA ASN A 245 4.43 21.36 32.97
C ASN A 245 3.79 22.54 32.20
N SER A 246 2.46 22.65 32.21
CA SER A 246 1.72 23.70 31.49
C SER A 246 2.05 25.12 31.98
N ASP A 247 2.55 25.31 33.21
CA ASP A 247 3.00 26.58 33.76
C ASP A 247 4.22 27.18 33.04
N ARG A 248 4.99 26.36 32.29
CA ARG A 248 6.11 26.82 31.46
C ARG A 248 5.64 27.29 30.05
N VAL A 249 4.33 27.19 29.76
CA VAL A 249 3.77 27.48 28.43
C VAL A 249 2.90 28.74 28.49
N TYR A 250 3.33 29.78 27.80
CA TYR A 250 2.50 30.95 27.53
C TYR A 250 1.59 30.68 26.33
N ILE A 251 0.27 30.74 26.51
CA ILE A 251 -0.67 30.61 25.40
C ILE A 251 -0.95 32.00 24.84
N ARG A 252 -0.54 32.24 23.60
CA ARG A 252 -0.84 33.49 22.89
C ARG A 252 -2.12 33.28 22.12
N TYR A 253 -3.21 33.85 22.60
CA TYR A 253 -4.54 33.77 22.01
C TYR A 253 -4.70 34.62 20.76
N ALA A 254 -5.83 34.47 20.04
CA ALA A 254 -6.11 35.17 18.80
C ALA A 254 -6.01 36.70 18.98
N GLU A 255 -6.57 37.22 20.05
CA GLU A 255 -6.59 38.69 20.38
C GLU A 255 -5.18 39.23 20.76
N ASP A 256 -4.25 38.33 21.13
CA ASP A 256 -2.88 38.66 21.49
C ASP A 256 -1.91 38.50 20.31
N GLY A 257 -2.43 38.32 19.08
CA GLY A 257 -1.64 38.11 17.87
C GLY A 257 -1.32 36.63 17.60
N GLY A 258 -1.86 35.69 18.40
CA GLY A 258 -1.69 34.25 18.16
C GLY A 258 -2.30 33.80 16.85
N LYS A 259 -3.32 34.44 16.33
CA LYS A 259 -3.92 34.15 15.04
C LYS A 259 -2.94 34.31 13.88
N ASP A 260 -2.04 35.31 13.93
CA ASP A 260 -1.08 35.58 12.86
C ASP A 260 0.04 34.53 12.78
N ARG A 261 0.17 33.68 13.81
CA ARG A 261 1.16 32.63 13.94
C ARG A 261 0.51 31.27 14.33
N ASP A 262 -0.78 31.10 14.03
CA ASP A 262 -1.55 29.93 14.46
C ASP A 262 -0.87 28.61 14.08
N GLY A 263 -0.79 27.69 15.03
CA GLY A 263 -0.15 26.40 14.86
C GLY A 263 1.37 26.39 15.01
N THR A 264 1.97 27.45 15.59
CA THR A 264 3.41 27.49 15.88
C THR A 264 3.74 27.43 17.36
N ILE A 265 4.95 26.99 17.63
CA ILE A 265 5.54 26.83 18.96
C ILE A 265 6.87 27.61 18.99
N GLU A 266 6.92 28.68 19.76
CA GLU A 266 8.15 29.47 19.92
C GLU A 266 8.92 28.93 21.14
N LEU A 267 10.22 28.64 20.98
CA LEU A 267 11.05 28.02 21.99
C LEU A 267 12.12 28.98 22.49
N ARG A 268 12.33 29.02 23.82
CA ARG A 268 13.41 29.79 24.42
C ARG A 268 14.75 29.11 24.13
N ARG A 269 15.75 29.88 23.69
CA ARG A 269 17.11 29.39 23.45
C ARG A 269 17.79 29.02 24.76
N GLY A 270 18.61 27.96 24.73
CA GLY A 270 19.44 27.56 25.87
C GLY A 270 18.74 26.69 26.91
N VAL A 271 17.49 26.33 26.72
CA VAL A 271 16.75 25.39 27.56
C VAL A 271 16.94 23.97 27.03
N ASN A 272 17.61 23.11 27.80
CA ASN A 272 18.12 21.82 27.30
C ASN A 272 17.01 20.80 26.90
N ASP A 273 15.93 20.71 27.70
CA ASP A 273 14.87 19.73 27.50
C ASP A 273 13.94 20.08 26.32
N ILE A 274 13.97 21.33 25.84
CA ILE A 274 13.23 21.80 24.67
C ILE A 274 14.14 22.16 23.49
N SER A 275 15.35 21.63 23.45
CA SER A 275 16.29 21.90 22.36
C SER A 275 15.94 21.10 21.09
N MET A 276 15.94 21.74 19.96
CA MET A 276 15.83 21.10 18.64
C MET A 276 17.18 20.63 18.08
N GLY A 277 18.27 20.76 18.85
CA GLY A 277 19.63 20.46 18.39
C GLY A 277 20.09 21.48 17.33
N ASN A 278 20.55 20.98 16.18
CA ASN A 278 21.08 21.84 15.10
C ASN A 278 20.00 22.44 14.19
N SER A 279 18.73 22.05 14.37
CA SER A 279 17.64 22.51 13.50
C SER A 279 17.16 23.90 13.91
N THR A 280 16.99 24.79 12.94
CA THR A 280 16.42 26.14 13.15
C THR A 280 14.91 26.06 13.36
N TYR A 281 14.26 25.14 12.65
CA TYR A 281 12.82 24.85 12.75
C TYR A 281 12.56 23.34 12.60
N ALA A 282 11.48 22.88 13.23
CA ALA A 282 11.05 21.48 13.13
C ALA A 282 9.53 21.36 13.35
N GLN A 283 8.90 20.38 12.72
CA GLN A 283 7.54 19.97 13.09
C GLN A 283 7.62 19.04 14.28
N VAL A 284 7.01 19.44 15.39
CA VAL A 284 7.14 18.74 16.66
C VAL A 284 5.81 18.36 17.31
N ARG A 285 5.93 17.46 18.28
CA ARG A 285 4.93 17.17 19.30
C ARG A 285 5.59 17.32 20.66
N ILE A 286 5.00 18.11 21.55
CA ILE A 286 5.48 18.35 22.91
C ILE A 286 4.39 17.92 23.88
N GLY A 287 4.68 16.93 24.72
CA GLY A 287 3.76 16.47 25.76
C GLY A 287 3.56 17.56 26.84
N VAL A 288 2.32 17.71 27.32
CA VAL A 288 1.93 18.66 28.38
C VAL A 288 1.18 17.91 29.45
N ASP A 289 1.60 18.05 30.72
CA ASP A 289 0.99 17.47 31.91
C ASP A 289 0.67 15.96 31.79
N GLY A 290 1.42 15.23 30.99
CA GLY A 290 1.27 13.78 30.79
C GLY A 290 -0.02 13.33 30.09
N THR A 291 -0.93 14.22 29.77
CA THR A 291 -2.28 13.91 29.24
C THR A 291 -2.60 14.60 27.91
N HIS A 292 -1.96 15.72 27.65
CA HIS A 292 -2.17 16.55 26.47
C HIS A 292 -0.87 16.77 25.70
N TYR A 293 -0.94 17.37 24.54
CA TYR A 293 0.22 17.73 23.74
C TYR A 293 -0.04 18.95 22.87
N MET A 294 1.04 19.70 22.62
CA MET A 294 1.09 20.72 21.57
C MET A 294 1.56 20.09 20.25
N LYS A 295 0.97 20.50 19.14
CA LYS A 295 1.44 20.18 17.79
C LYS A 295 1.72 21.45 17.04
N GLY A 296 2.81 21.51 16.28
CA GLY A 296 3.08 22.67 15.45
C GLY A 296 4.47 22.67 14.84
N MET A 297 4.75 23.76 14.14
CA MET A 297 6.10 24.13 13.75
C MET A 297 6.77 24.85 14.90
N ALA A 298 7.89 24.29 15.36
CA ALA A 298 8.72 24.91 16.38
C ALA A 298 9.85 25.71 15.74
N PHE A 299 10.15 26.88 16.31
CA PHE A 299 11.31 27.69 15.99
C PHE A 299 11.76 28.47 17.24
N TYR A 300 13.00 28.94 17.27
CA TYR A 300 13.50 29.73 18.39
C TYR A 300 13.07 31.19 18.29
N SER A 301 12.64 31.77 19.43
CA SER A 301 12.19 33.15 19.53
C SER A 301 12.84 33.84 20.74
N ASP A 302 13.12 35.13 20.59
CA ASP A 302 13.62 35.97 21.67
C ASP A 302 12.45 36.71 22.37
N ASP A 303 11.21 36.62 21.81
CA ASP A 303 9.99 37.32 22.29
C ASP A 303 9.15 36.46 23.25
N ILE A 304 9.80 35.66 24.07
CA ILE A 304 9.11 34.81 25.06
C ILE A 304 9.02 35.56 26.39
N PRO A 305 7.81 35.76 26.96
CA PRO A 305 7.63 36.45 28.23
C PRO A 305 8.45 35.84 29.35
N GLU A 306 8.88 36.68 30.29
CA GLU A 306 9.64 36.23 31.45
C GLU A 306 8.85 35.19 32.27
N GLY A 307 9.52 34.15 32.74
CA GLY A 307 8.91 33.03 33.49
C GLY A 307 8.39 31.89 32.61
N TYR A 308 8.36 32.05 31.28
CA TYR A 308 7.93 30.99 30.35
C TYR A 308 9.08 30.53 29.46
N ASP A 309 9.05 29.27 29.03
CA ASP A 309 10.04 28.69 28.13
C ASP A 309 9.48 28.48 26.73
N ILE A 310 8.16 28.43 26.60
CA ILE A 310 7.44 28.17 25.35
C ILE A 310 6.30 29.17 25.18
N VAL A 311 6.11 29.66 23.94
CA VAL A 311 4.89 30.31 23.51
C VAL A 311 4.16 29.41 22.53
N TYR A 312 2.92 29.07 22.84
CA TYR A 312 2.03 28.35 21.94
C TYR A 312 1.03 29.31 21.30
N ASN A 313 1.12 29.49 19.98
CA ASN A 313 0.27 30.39 19.22
C ASN A 313 -1.00 29.67 18.76
N THR A 314 -2.17 30.29 19.00
CA THR A 314 -3.45 29.69 18.67
C THR A 314 -4.48 30.72 18.16
N ASN A 315 -5.37 30.28 17.29
CA ASN A 315 -6.53 31.07 16.86
C ASN A 315 -7.71 31.04 17.83
N LYS A 316 -7.57 30.38 18.99
CA LYS A 316 -8.61 30.33 20.01
C LYS A 316 -8.74 31.67 20.71
N LYS A 317 -9.98 31.99 21.14
CA LYS A 317 -10.27 33.21 21.89
C LYS A 317 -9.69 33.16 23.30
N ARG A 318 -9.32 34.34 23.81
CA ARG A 318 -8.86 34.49 25.19
C ARG A 318 -9.93 33.94 26.18
N GLY A 319 -9.52 33.26 27.21
CA GLY A 319 -10.37 32.58 28.16
C GLY A 319 -10.74 31.12 27.80
N THR A 320 -10.34 30.63 26.65
CA THR A 320 -10.38 29.19 26.36
C THR A 320 -9.46 28.45 27.31
N ALA A 321 -9.99 27.44 28.04
CA ALA A 321 -9.19 26.68 28.99
C ALA A 321 -8.00 26.00 28.29
N SER A 322 -6.83 25.94 28.91
CA SER A 322 -5.60 25.35 28.35
C SER A 322 -5.78 23.92 27.88
N LYS A 323 -6.57 23.09 28.60
CA LYS A 323 -6.93 21.72 28.19
C LYS A 323 -7.70 21.65 26.87
N ASP A 324 -8.42 22.72 26.47
CA ASP A 324 -9.19 22.80 25.23
C ASP A 324 -8.38 23.46 24.10
N VAL A 325 -7.27 24.12 24.45
CA VAL A 325 -6.27 24.64 23.51
C VAL A 325 -5.33 23.51 23.08
N PHE A 326 -4.84 22.73 24.05
CA PHE A 326 -3.96 21.59 23.78
C PHE A 326 -4.77 20.37 23.27
N LYS A 327 -4.12 19.48 22.56
CA LYS A 327 -4.74 18.24 22.07
C LYS A 327 -4.56 17.13 23.09
N LYS A 328 -5.64 16.41 23.40
CA LYS A 328 -5.57 15.21 24.27
C LYS A 328 -4.75 14.12 23.61
N MET A 329 -3.85 13.48 24.37
CA MET A 329 -3.11 12.32 23.90
C MET A 329 -4.08 11.18 23.56
N LYS A 330 -3.74 10.42 22.50
CA LYS A 330 -4.52 9.26 22.11
C LYS A 330 -4.13 8.05 22.91
N ASP A 331 -5.10 7.20 23.21
CA ASP A 331 -4.88 5.89 23.84
C ASP A 331 -4.41 4.84 22.81
N ASN A 332 -3.45 5.21 22.00
CA ASN A 332 -2.82 4.35 21.02
C ASN A 332 -1.33 4.27 21.34
N PRO A 333 -0.83 3.09 21.79
CA PRO A 333 0.56 2.92 22.17
C PRO A 333 1.56 3.25 21.07
N ASP A 334 1.22 2.94 19.82
CA ASP A 334 2.06 3.22 18.65
C ASP A 334 2.07 4.71 18.27
N ASN A 335 1.07 5.45 18.71
CA ASN A 335 0.86 6.80 18.22
C ASN A 335 0.08 7.69 19.19
N PRO A 336 0.64 8.04 20.35
CA PRO A 336 -0.03 8.87 21.33
C PRO A 336 -0.29 10.29 20.82
N PHE A 337 0.49 10.77 19.86
CA PHE A 337 0.36 12.12 19.27
C PHE A 337 -0.42 12.16 17.95
N GLY A 338 -0.90 11.02 17.46
CA GLY A 338 -1.57 10.98 16.15
C GLY A 338 -0.64 11.17 14.94
N ALA A 339 0.67 11.00 15.11
CA ALA A 339 1.70 11.14 14.08
C ALA A 339 2.87 10.20 14.35
N THR A 340 3.51 9.70 13.28
CA THR A 340 4.74 8.89 13.42
C THR A 340 5.91 9.81 13.75
N LEU A 341 6.56 9.58 14.87
CA LEU A 341 7.74 10.32 15.29
C LEU A 341 9.00 9.86 14.56
N LYS A 342 9.96 10.75 14.41
CA LYS A 342 11.31 10.42 13.90
C LYS A 342 12.07 9.54 14.86
N ALA A 343 12.09 9.93 16.13
CA ALA A 343 12.67 9.10 17.17
C ALA A 343 11.75 7.89 17.42
N THR A 344 12.29 6.72 17.24
CA THR A 344 11.67 5.48 17.65
C THR A 344 11.63 5.46 19.18
N GLY A 345 10.47 5.28 19.77
CA GLY A 345 10.48 5.27 21.23
C GLY A 345 9.10 5.42 21.88
N GLN A 346 8.04 5.34 21.09
CA GLN A 346 6.68 5.32 21.66
C GLN A 346 6.37 3.98 22.33
N ILE A 347 7.03 2.89 21.88
CA ILE A 347 6.95 1.57 22.49
C ILE A 347 8.37 1.15 22.84
N LEU A 348 8.59 0.89 24.11
CA LEU A 348 9.85 0.46 24.62
C LEU A 348 9.78 -1.01 25.03
N TYR A 349 10.84 -1.73 24.72
CA TYR A 349 11.05 -3.12 25.09
C TYR A 349 12.14 -3.16 26.15
N LEU A 350 12.01 -4.08 27.09
CA LEU A 350 13.07 -4.34 28.04
C LEU A 350 14.03 -5.36 27.44
N ASP A 351 15.29 -4.99 27.26
CA ASP A 351 16.33 -5.91 26.80
C ASP A 351 16.72 -6.91 27.94
N PRO A 352 17.48 -7.98 27.64
CA PRO A 352 17.91 -8.94 28.66
C PRO A 352 18.73 -8.32 29.80
N ASN A 353 19.29 -7.13 29.58
CA ASN A 353 20.08 -6.39 30.57
C ASN A 353 19.24 -5.37 31.36
N GLY A 354 17.92 -5.36 31.18
CA GLY A 354 17.03 -4.45 31.88
C GLY A 354 17.02 -3.01 31.34
N LYS A 355 17.53 -2.78 30.11
CA LYS A 355 17.51 -1.46 29.45
C LYS A 355 16.35 -1.33 28.48
N TYR A 356 15.74 -0.17 28.43
CA TYR A 356 14.72 0.14 27.44
C TYR A 356 15.33 0.38 26.06
N VAL A 357 14.84 -0.34 25.06
CA VAL A 357 15.29 -0.30 23.67
C VAL A 357 14.09 -0.22 22.74
N ASN A 358 14.29 0.19 21.47
CA ASN A 358 13.27 0.15 20.43
C ASN A 358 13.13 -1.25 19.82
N GLU A 359 12.23 -1.41 18.85
CA GLU A 359 12.01 -2.67 18.08
C GLU A 359 13.31 -3.23 17.47
N LYS A 360 14.34 -2.39 17.26
CA LYS A 360 15.63 -2.77 16.70
C LYS A 360 16.69 -3.10 17.75
N GLY A 361 16.35 -2.99 19.03
CA GLY A 361 17.30 -3.16 20.12
C GLY A 361 18.21 -1.95 20.37
N GLU A 362 17.92 -0.79 19.75
CA GLU A 362 18.72 0.43 19.93
C GLU A 362 18.25 1.21 21.17
N LYS A 363 19.17 1.87 21.86
CA LYS A 363 18.88 2.68 23.05
C LYS A 363 17.92 3.82 22.68
N CYS A 364 16.81 3.93 23.40
CA CYS A 364 15.81 4.97 23.21
C CYS A 364 15.85 5.99 24.34
N SER A 365 15.81 7.26 23.97
CA SER A 365 15.47 8.35 24.90
C SER A 365 14.25 9.08 24.32
N LEU A 366 13.13 9.03 25.03
CA LEU A 366 11.99 9.89 24.76
C LEU A 366 12.24 11.20 25.49
N GLY A 367 12.46 12.29 24.72
CA GLY A 367 12.54 13.65 25.26
C GLY A 367 11.18 14.35 25.28
N VAL A 368 11.16 15.54 25.80
CA VAL A 368 9.99 16.44 25.77
C VAL A 368 9.64 16.82 24.35
N ILE A 369 10.63 17.13 23.51
CA ILE A 369 10.44 17.43 22.07
C ILE A 369 10.51 16.15 21.24
N ASN A 370 9.42 15.88 20.56
CA ASN A 370 9.34 14.73 19.65
C ASN A 370 9.19 15.25 18.21
N LYS A 371 10.25 15.13 17.44
CA LYS A 371 10.30 15.60 16.05
C LYS A 371 9.53 14.64 15.11
N ILE A 372 8.80 15.22 14.16
CA ILE A 372 8.18 14.52 13.05
C ILE A 372 9.01 14.74 11.79
N LYS A 373 9.35 16.00 11.53
CA LYS A 373 10.27 16.44 10.47
C LYS A 373 11.12 17.57 11.00
N GLU A 374 12.33 17.66 10.49
CA GLU A 374 13.24 18.74 10.80
C GLU A 374 13.77 19.42 9.53
N GLU A 375 14.46 20.51 9.69
CA GLU A 375 15.09 21.27 8.61
C GLU A 375 15.84 20.36 7.63
N GLY A 376 15.61 20.52 6.32
CA GLY A 376 16.14 19.71 5.25
C GLY A 376 15.26 18.52 4.80
N GLU A 377 14.14 18.26 5.47
CA GLU A 377 13.28 17.10 5.15
C GLU A 377 12.01 17.39 4.35
N TRP A 378 11.70 18.69 4.14
CA TRP A 378 10.54 19.07 3.30
C TRP A 378 10.89 19.31 1.84
N ASP A 379 12.15 19.47 1.51
CA ASP A 379 12.60 19.70 0.13
C ASP A 379 12.47 18.41 -0.69
N ASN A 380 11.24 18.07 -1.00
CA ASN A 380 10.95 17.07 -1.99
C ASN A 380 10.68 17.79 -3.31
N TYR A 381 11.63 17.68 -4.24
CA TYR A 381 11.40 18.02 -5.62
C TYR A 381 10.22 17.19 -6.12
N LYS A 382 9.03 17.75 -6.16
CA LYS A 382 7.88 17.04 -6.72
C LYS A 382 8.11 16.86 -8.20
N LYS A 383 8.31 15.64 -8.63
CA LYS A 383 8.53 15.25 -10.03
C LYS A 383 7.28 15.37 -10.89
N SER A 384 6.13 15.70 -10.28
CA SER A 384 4.84 15.78 -10.99
C SER A 384 4.00 16.98 -10.53
N LEU A 385 3.19 17.49 -11.44
CA LEU A 385 2.10 18.43 -11.16
C LEU A 385 0.79 17.66 -11.03
N ALA A 386 0.01 18.01 -10.01
CA ALA A 386 -1.32 17.45 -9.90
C ALA A 386 -2.23 17.95 -11.04
N SER A 387 -3.04 17.04 -11.56
CA SER A 387 -4.02 17.34 -12.62
C SER A 387 -4.96 18.48 -12.27
N GLN A 388 -5.33 18.61 -11.00
CA GLN A 388 -6.18 19.72 -10.53
C GLN A 388 -5.58 21.11 -10.78
N MET A 389 -4.26 21.26 -10.65
CA MET A 389 -3.57 22.49 -10.97
C MET A 389 -3.44 22.66 -12.48
N LEU A 390 -2.96 21.64 -13.17
CA LEU A 390 -2.65 21.69 -14.59
C LEU A 390 -3.89 22.01 -15.44
N ALA A 391 -5.02 21.40 -15.13
CA ALA A 391 -6.28 21.59 -15.86
C ALA A 391 -6.76 23.06 -15.89
N LYS A 392 -6.35 23.86 -14.92
CA LYS A 392 -6.71 25.29 -14.81
C LYS A 392 -5.70 26.21 -15.49
N GLN A 393 -4.76 25.66 -16.24
CA GLN A 393 -3.68 26.40 -16.88
C GLN A 393 -3.89 26.50 -18.40
N PRO A 394 -3.18 27.39 -19.10
CA PRO A 394 -3.28 27.51 -20.55
C PRO A 394 -2.92 26.21 -21.27
N ASP A 395 -3.64 25.87 -22.33
CA ASP A 395 -3.46 24.67 -23.17
C ASP A 395 -2.00 24.40 -23.53
N GLN A 396 -1.27 25.49 -23.88
CA GLN A 396 0.12 25.34 -24.25
C GLN A 396 0.99 24.80 -23.12
N LEU A 397 0.72 25.22 -21.86
CA LEU A 397 1.42 24.73 -20.69
C LEU A 397 1.04 23.26 -20.44
N ILE A 398 -0.25 22.94 -20.52
CA ILE A 398 -0.76 21.58 -20.35
C ILE A 398 -0.08 20.62 -21.31
N LYS A 399 -0.12 20.92 -22.61
CA LYS A 399 0.49 20.09 -23.66
C LYS A 399 2.00 19.92 -23.48
N ARG A 400 2.71 21.00 -23.09
CA ARG A 400 4.16 20.93 -22.82
C ARG A 400 4.47 19.98 -21.66
N GLN A 401 3.77 20.09 -20.54
CA GLN A 401 4.05 19.28 -19.35
C GLN A 401 3.64 17.81 -19.54
N LEU A 402 2.53 17.53 -20.21
CA LEU A 402 2.15 16.16 -20.56
C LEU A 402 3.15 15.51 -21.53
N ASN A 403 3.61 16.26 -22.54
CA ASN A 403 4.63 15.78 -23.47
C ASN A 403 5.99 15.52 -22.80
N LEU A 404 6.37 16.35 -21.80
CA LEU A 404 7.57 16.12 -21.02
C LEU A 404 7.45 14.87 -20.15
N SER A 405 6.31 14.70 -19.48
CA SER A 405 6.02 13.48 -18.70
C SER A 405 6.06 12.21 -19.57
N TYR A 406 5.54 12.29 -20.79
CA TYR A 406 5.63 11.19 -21.74
C TYR A 406 7.08 10.90 -22.14
N ALA A 407 7.89 11.93 -22.41
CA ALA A 407 9.31 11.76 -22.74
C ALA A 407 10.11 11.16 -21.57
N ASP A 408 9.76 11.49 -20.33
CA ASP A 408 10.33 10.84 -19.14
C ASP A 408 10.03 9.34 -19.14
N LYS A 409 8.79 8.95 -19.48
CA LYS A 409 8.40 7.55 -19.57
C LYS A 409 9.08 6.82 -20.75
N GLU A 410 9.26 7.48 -21.89
CA GLU A 410 10.04 6.91 -23.01
C GLU A 410 11.50 6.67 -22.60
N ALA A 411 12.14 7.62 -21.93
CA ALA A 411 13.52 7.47 -21.45
C ALA A 411 13.63 6.37 -20.36
N GLU A 412 12.64 6.26 -19.48
CA GLU A 412 12.54 5.16 -18.50
C GLU A 412 12.43 3.80 -19.18
N PHE A 413 11.57 3.68 -20.19
CA PHE A 413 11.40 2.46 -20.98
C PHE A 413 12.69 2.07 -21.71
N ASP A 414 13.35 3.03 -22.35
CA ASP A 414 14.61 2.84 -23.05
C ASP A 414 15.72 2.34 -22.09
N SER A 415 15.79 2.91 -20.90
CA SER A 415 16.68 2.44 -19.82
C SER A 415 16.41 0.98 -19.45
N ILE A 416 15.14 0.58 -19.33
CA ILE A 416 14.76 -0.80 -18.96
C ILE A 416 15.16 -1.79 -20.06
N ILE A 417 15.03 -1.42 -21.33
CA ILE A 417 15.43 -2.27 -22.46
C ILE A 417 16.94 -2.51 -22.46
N SER A 418 17.72 -1.53 -22.05
CA SER A 418 19.20 -1.63 -21.99
C SER A 418 19.71 -2.61 -20.92
N VAL A 419 18.84 -3.04 -19.97
CA VAL A 419 19.22 -3.97 -18.92
C VAL A 419 19.56 -5.34 -19.50
N THR A 420 20.75 -5.84 -19.21
CA THR A 420 21.29 -7.09 -19.76
C THR A 420 20.69 -8.32 -19.10
N ASN A 421 20.55 -8.31 -17.77
CA ASN A 421 19.95 -9.43 -17.05
C ASN A 421 18.45 -9.53 -17.31
N LYS A 422 18.06 -10.65 -17.90
CA LYS A 422 16.72 -10.92 -18.39
C LYS A 422 15.64 -10.95 -17.30
N GLU A 423 15.90 -11.58 -16.18
CA GLU A 423 14.91 -11.67 -15.07
C GLU A 423 14.67 -10.29 -14.46
N VAL A 424 15.73 -9.50 -14.33
CA VAL A 424 15.64 -8.11 -13.84
C VAL A 424 14.89 -7.25 -14.85
N ARG A 425 15.23 -7.31 -16.13
CA ARG A 425 14.53 -6.59 -17.19
C ARG A 425 13.05 -6.94 -17.21
N ASN A 426 12.70 -8.21 -17.14
CA ASN A 426 11.32 -8.67 -17.13
C ASN A 426 10.53 -8.16 -15.91
N LYS A 427 11.15 -8.12 -14.74
CA LYS A 427 10.54 -7.52 -13.54
C LYS A 427 10.27 -6.03 -13.74
N LEU A 428 11.25 -5.29 -14.24
CA LEU A 428 11.12 -3.86 -14.50
C LEU A 428 10.09 -3.56 -15.60
N LEU A 429 10.01 -4.37 -16.66
CA LEU A 429 9.00 -4.23 -17.72
C LEU A 429 7.57 -4.39 -17.20
N GLN A 430 7.33 -5.36 -16.30
CA GLN A 430 6.01 -5.56 -15.69
C GLN A 430 5.60 -4.35 -14.85
N GLU A 431 6.48 -3.90 -13.97
CA GLU A 431 6.20 -2.74 -13.10
C GLU A 431 6.03 -1.45 -13.91
N PHE A 432 6.87 -1.27 -14.93
CA PHE A 432 6.75 -0.14 -15.84
C PHE A 432 5.39 -0.09 -16.54
N ALA A 433 4.91 -1.23 -17.05
CA ALA A 433 3.59 -1.30 -17.69
C ALA A 433 2.46 -0.93 -16.73
N ASP A 434 2.51 -1.44 -15.49
CA ASP A 434 1.51 -1.10 -14.46
C ASP A 434 1.61 0.38 -14.02
N ASN A 435 2.83 0.94 -13.95
CA ASN A 435 3.05 2.36 -13.66
C ASN A 435 2.56 3.28 -14.78
N CYS A 436 2.73 2.89 -16.05
CA CYS A 436 2.17 3.64 -17.19
C CYS A 436 0.64 3.63 -17.17
N ASP A 437 0.00 2.49 -16.89
CA ASP A 437 -1.46 2.42 -16.76
C ASP A 437 -1.95 3.29 -15.59
N ALA A 438 -1.25 3.28 -14.46
CA ALA A 438 -1.56 4.14 -13.32
C ALA A 438 -1.40 5.63 -13.66
N ALA A 439 -0.32 6.01 -14.33
CA ALA A 439 -0.07 7.39 -14.75
C ALA A 439 -1.12 7.89 -15.78
N ALA A 440 -1.55 7.02 -16.70
CA ALA A 440 -2.62 7.30 -17.65
C ALA A 440 -3.95 7.59 -16.96
N VAL A 441 -4.16 6.96 -15.80
CA VAL A 441 -5.36 7.11 -14.98
C VAL A 441 -5.30 8.37 -14.11
N HIS A 442 -4.17 8.61 -13.46
CA HIS A 442 -4.01 9.73 -12.52
C HIS A 442 -3.53 11.03 -13.18
N LEU A 443 -3.19 11.00 -14.46
CA LEU A 443 -2.73 12.14 -15.26
C LEU A 443 -1.62 12.95 -14.58
N ASP A 444 -0.58 12.25 -14.15
CA ASP A 444 0.61 12.90 -13.60
C ASP A 444 1.37 13.60 -14.71
N ALA A 445 1.48 14.94 -14.61
CA ALA A 445 2.29 15.75 -15.49
C ALA A 445 3.67 16.03 -14.88
N ALA A 446 4.65 16.33 -15.71
CA ALA A 446 5.97 16.71 -15.25
C ALA A 446 5.96 17.98 -14.38
N ALA A 447 6.89 18.08 -13.45
CA ALA A 447 7.09 19.28 -12.65
C ALA A 447 7.52 20.48 -13.52
N LEU A 448 7.28 21.68 -13.02
CA LEU A 448 7.82 22.90 -13.63
C LEU A 448 9.27 23.15 -13.17
N PRO A 449 10.08 23.88 -13.96
CA PRO A 449 11.44 24.21 -13.56
C PRO A 449 11.51 24.89 -12.19
N ARG A 450 12.49 24.52 -11.39
CA ARG A 450 12.75 25.03 -10.04
C ARG A 450 11.56 24.96 -9.08
N GLN A 451 10.56 24.16 -9.40
CA GLN A 451 9.43 23.84 -8.54
C GLN A 451 9.91 23.04 -7.31
N SER A 452 9.52 23.47 -6.12
CA SER A 452 9.86 22.74 -4.88
C SER A 452 8.74 22.86 -3.85
N THR A 453 8.63 21.85 -2.98
CA THR A 453 7.71 21.87 -1.84
C THR A 453 8.43 22.46 -0.63
N LYS A 454 7.85 23.49 -0.01
CA LYS A 454 8.41 24.19 1.15
C LYS A 454 7.40 24.16 2.29
N VAL A 455 7.88 24.04 3.52
CA VAL A 455 7.05 24.23 4.70
C VAL A 455 6.80 25.73 4.92
N LEU A 456 5.59 26.04 5.37
CA LEU A 456 5.17 27.42 5.63
C LEU A 456 5.51 27.82 7.07
N LEU A 457 6.14 28.98 7.24
CA LEU A 457 6.42 29.60 8.53
C LEU A 457 5.89 31.03 8.58
N PRO A 458 5.36 31.47 9.73
CA PRO A 458 4.76 32.81 9.83
C PRO A 458 5.83 33.89 9.94
N VAL A 459 5.70 34.90 9.11
CA VAL A 459 6.49 36.13 9.16
C VAL A 459 5.56 37.31 9.05
N PRO A 460 4.97 37.80 10.15
CA PRO A 460 3.97 38.89 10.13
C PRO A 460 4.45 40.20 9.53
N SER A 461 5.76 40.45 9.54
CA SER A 461 6.35 41.68 8.99
C SER A 461 6.47 41.72 7.47
N LEU A 462 6.17 40.61 6.78
CA LEU A 462 6.06 40.59 5.33
C LEU A 462 4.73 41.17 4.86
N LYS A 463 4.73 41.83 3.71
CA LYS A 463 3.51 42.34 3.08
C LYS A 463 2.71 41.19 2.44
N ASP A 464 1.44 41.45 2.13
CA ASP A 464 0.51 40.48 1.52
C ASP A 464 0.92 40.00 0.10
N ASN A 465 1.86 40.70 -0.52
CA ASN A 465 2.42 40.38 -1.83
C ASN A 465 3.90 39.97 -1.76
N GLU A 466 4.42 39.68 -0.55
CA GLU A 466 5.81 39.29 -0.33
C GLU A 466 5.94 37.88 0.26
N ILE A 467 7.07 37.26 -0.03
CA ILE A 467 7.50 35.96 0.52
C ILE A 467 9.00 35.99 0.84
N PHE A 468 9.39 35.44 1.97
CA PHE A 468 10.79 35.10 2.22
C PHE A 468 11.08 33.68 1.69
N ALA A 469 12.00 33.59 0.74
CA ALA A 469 12.30 32.31 0.08
C ALA A 469 13.78 32.25 -0.33
N PRO A 470 14.70 31.81 0.56
CA PRO A 470 16.15 31.89 0.34
C PRO A 470 16.67 31.15 -0.89
N THR A 471 15.97 30.11 -1.34
CA THR A 471 16.34 29.33 -2.54
C THR A 471 16.03 30.03 -3.86
N TYR A 472 15.35 31.20 -3.81
CA TYR A 472 15.01 32.04 -4.98
C TYR A 472 15.68 33.39 -4.89
N LYS A 473 15.84 34.07 -6.01
CA LYS A 473 16.52 35.36 -6.07
C LYS A 473 15.63 36.46 -5.44
N ASP A 474 16.26 37.39 -4.72
CA ASP A 474 15.57 38.57 -4.18
C ASP A 474 14.89 39.35 -5.31
N GLY A 475 13.62 39.73 -5.14
CA GLY A 475 12.81 40.35 -6.17
C GLY A 475 12.22 39.43 -7.23
N GLU A 476 12.50 38.15 -7.22
CA GLU A 476 11.90 37.16 -8.14
C GLU A 476 10.41 36.98 -7.82
N THR A 477 9.59 36.71 -8.84
CA THR A 477 8.16 36.43 -8.68
C THR A 477 7.96 34.91 -8.61
N VAL A 478 7.17 34.50 -7.61
CA VAL A 478 6.81 33.06 -7.40
C VAL A 478 5.31 32.94 -7.20
N CYS A 479 4.75 31.79 -7.60
CA CYS A 479 3.38 31.38 -7.29
C CYS A 479 3.41 30.26 -6.26
N LEU A 480 2.48 30.31 -5.30
CA LEU A 480 2.31 29.29 -4.26
C LEU A 480 1.06 28.45 -4.54
N ILE A 481 1.16 27.15 -4.32
CA ILE A 481 0.03 26.23 -4.49
C ILE A 481 0.01 25.24 -3.34
N ARG A 482 -1.12 25.15 -2.64
CA ARG A 482 -1.40 24.13 -1.63
C ARG A 482 -2.50 23.20 -2.14
N TYR A 483 -2.35 21.89 -1.97
CA TYR A 483 -3.35 20.91 -2.38
C TYR A 483 -4.17 20.38 -1.19
N PRO A 484 -5.49 20.16 -1.37
CA PRO A 484 -6.31 20.52 -2.53
C PRO A 484 -6.55 22.04 -2.60
N HIS A 485 -6.75 22.61 -3.80
CA HIS A 485 -7.09 24.02 -3.97
C HIS A 485 -8.38 24.21 -4.79
N GLY A 486 -9.13 25.25 -4.46
CA GLY A 486 -10.43 25.53 -5.07
C GLY A 486 -10.34 26.11 -6.49
N GLY A 487 -9.30 26.87 -6.78
CA GLY A 487 -9.19 27.51 -8.08
C GLY A 487 -7.92 28.36 -8.22
N THR A 488 -7.85 29.12 -9.31
CA THR A 488 -6.72 30.02 -9.57
C THR A 488 -6.67 31.16 -8.56
N PHE A 489 -7.79 31.48 -7.94
CA PHE A 489 -7.90 32.47 -6.88
C PHE A 489 -7.23 32.06 -5.54
N GLU A 490 -6.88 30.79 -5.39
CA GLU A 490 -6.09 30.28 -4.28
C GLU A 490 -4.60 30.04 -4.65
N ILE A 491 -4.15 30.64 -5.76
CA ILE A 491 -2.76 30.64 -6.20
C ILE A 491 -2.19 32.03 -6.07
N PRO A 492 -1.72 32.49 -4.90
CA PRO A 492 -1.15 33.83 -4.75
C PRO A 492 0.16 33.94 -5.53
N GLU A 493 0.33 35.10 -6.14
CA GLU A 493 1.57 35.55 -6.79
C GLU A 493 2.30 36.50 -5.84
N LEU A 494 3.54 36.15 -5.49
CA LEU A 494 4.31 36.86 -4.47
C LEU A 494 5.69 37.25 -4.99
N LYS A 495 6.22 38.34 -4.47
CA LYS A 495 7.57 38.83 -4.74
C LYS A 495 8.51 38.39 -3.62
N VAL A 496 9.64 37.82 -3.97
CA VAL A 496 10.65 37.34 -3.00
C VAL A 496 11.33 38.57 -2.33
N ASN A 497 11.27 38.59 -1.00
CA ASN A 497 11.94 39.58 -0.14
C ASN A 497 12.85 38.84 0.86
N ASN A 498 14.07 38.58 0.43
CA ASN A 498 15.07 37.91 1.27
C ASN A 498 15.82 38.86 2.21
N LYS A 499 15.47 40.17 2.19
CA LYS A 499 16.07 41.18 3.08
C LYS A 499 15.30 41.35 4.40
N ASN A 500 14.13 40.69 4.55
CA ASN A 500 13.34 40.78 5.77
C ASN A 500 14.11 40.14 6.95
N LYS A 501 14.43 40.93 7.96
CA LYS A 501 15.27 40.52 9.09
C LYS A 501 14.58 39.55 10.04
N ASP A 502 13.26 39.66 10.20
CA ASP A 502 12.51 38.75 11.07
C ASP A 502 12.45 37.37 10.45
N ALA A 503 12.23 37.28 9.15
CA ALA A 503 12.30 36.04 8.41
C ALA A 503 13.69 35.35 8.50
N GLN A 504 14.76 36.17 8.43
CA GLN A 504 16.13 35.69 8.58
C GLN A 504 16.39 35.09 9.97
N LYS A 505 15.77 35.66 11.04
CA LYS A 505 15.86 35.13 12.41
C LYS A 505 15.10 33.82 12.59
N ILE A 506 13.89 33.72 12.01
CA ILE A 506 12.97 32.59 12.18
C ILE A 506 13.41 31.39 11.31
N ILE A 507 13.76 31.66 10.06
CA ILE A 507 13.97 30.62 9.03
C ILE A 507 15.47 30.41 8.73
N GLY A 508 16.24 31.50 8.75
CA GLY A 508 17.65 31.48 8.34
C GLY A 508 17.85 31.73 6.85
N ASN A 509 18.99 32.33 6.51
CA ASN A 509 19.33 32.71 5.13
C ASN A 509 19.69 31.51 4.20
N LYS A 510 19.90 30.32 4.78
CA LYS A 510 20.33 29.11 4.07
C LYS A 510 19.25 28.02 4.03
N ALA A 511 18.05 28.30 4.51
CA ALA A 511 16.97 27.35 4.52
C ALA A 511 16.62 26.88 3.11
N VAL A 512 16.63 25.56 2.88
CA VAL A 512 16.39 24.96 1.57
C VAL A 512 14.94 24.49 1.39
N ASP A 513 14.21 24.27 2.47
CA ASP A 513 12.91 23.60 2.47
C ASP A 513 11.79 24.35 3.21
N ALA A 514 12.05 25.61 3.60
CA ALA A 514 11.08 26.48 4.24
C ALA A 514 10.92 27.82 3.51
N VAL A 515 9.74 28.42 3.67
CA VAL A 515 9.44 29.78 3.23
C VAL A 515 8.64 30.51 4.29
N GLY A 516 8.80 31.83 4.33
CA GLY A 516 8.08 32.74 5.23
C GLY A 516 6.98 33.48 4.50
N ILE A 517 5.78 33.49 5.05
CA ILE A 517 4.63 34.28 4.58
C ILE A 517 3.87 34.88 5.76
N ASN A 518 3.05 35.88 5.52
CA ASN A 518 2.13 36.37 6.55
C ASN A 518 0.82 35.55 6.58
N ALA A 519 0.00 35.76 7.59
CA ALA A 519 -1.28 35.06 7.78
C ALA A 519 -2.29 35.35 6.66
N ASN A 520 -2.29 36.56 6.09
CA ASN A 520 -3.19 36.91 4.98
C ASN A 520 -2.85 36.14 3.71
N VAL A 521 -1.56 35.90 3.46
CA VAL A 521 -1.13 35.00 2.35
C VAL A 521 -1.53 33.58 2.63
N ALA A 522 -1.35 33.08 3.87
CA ALA A 522 -1.76 31.73 4.26
C ALA A 522 -3.28 31.52 4.06
N SER A 523 -4.10 32.48 4.41
CA SER A 523 -5.57 32.38 4.21
C SER A 523 -5.97 32.24 2.74
N ARG A 524 -5.17 32.76 1.81
CA ARG A 524 -5.36 32.60 0.36
C ARG A 524 -4.89 31.27 -0.20
N LEU A 525 -4.28 30.44 0.63
CA LEU A 525 -3.77 29.11 0.28
C LEU A 525 -4.69 27.98 0.82
N SER A 526 -5.96 28.00 0.47
CA SER A 526 -6.94 26.98 0.93
C SER A 526 -6.97 26.86 2.46
N GLY A 527 -6.90 27.98 3.18
CA GLY A 527 -6.91 27.98 4.64
C GLY A 527 -5.68 27.28 5.24
N ALA A 528 -4.50 27.50 4.69
CA ALA A 528 -3.26 27.00 5.25
C ALA A 528 -3.03 27.56 6.67
N ASP A 529 -2.49 26.72 7.54
CA ASP A 529 -1.98 27.11 8.85
C ASP A 529 -0.46 26.81 8.95
N PHE A 530 0.14 27.19 10.07
CA PHE A 530 1.58 27.03 10.27
C PHE A 530 1.94 25.81 11.15
N ASP A 531 1.07 24.80 11.20
CA ASP A 531 1.31 23.60 12.00
C ASP A 531 2.17 22.51 11.29
N GLY A 532 2.73 22.86 10.15
CA GLY A 532 3.53 21.97 9.28
C GLY A 532 2.98 21.85 7.87
N ASP A 533 2.05 22.71 7.50
CA ASP A 533 1.53 22.82 6.14
C ASP A 533 2.63 23.17 5.14
N THR A 534 2.50 22.65 3.94
CA THR A 534 3.46 22.86 2.86
C THR A 534 2.78 23.44 1.63
N ALA A 535 3.48 24.31 0.93
CA ALA A 535 3.08 24.78 -0.38
C ALA A 535 4.12 24.42 -1.43
N LEU A 536 3.64 24.24 -2.64
CA LEU A 536 4.48 24.16 -3.83
C LEU A 536 4.83 25.58 -4.26
N VAL A 537 6.11 25.87 -4.37
CA VAL A 537 6.62 27.17 -4.81
C VAL A 537 7.15 27.04 -6.24
N ILE A 538 6.68 27.90 -7.15
CA ILE A 538 7.00 27.86 -8.58
C ILE A 538 7.43 29.25 -9.03
N PRO A 539 8.69 29.47 -9.48
CA PRO A 539 9.10 30.71 -10.09
C PRO A 539 8.38 30.93 -11.43
N SER A 540 7.55 31.95 -11.52
CA SER A 540 6.69 32.15 -12.68
C SER A 540 6.26 33.61 -12.77
N ASN A 541 5.70 34.00 -13.92
CA ASN A 541 5.10 35.31 -14.16
C ASN A 541 6.03 36.55 -14.06
N GLY A 542 7.24 36.40 -13.56
CA GLY A 542 8.24 37.47 -13.51
C GLY A 542 8.72 37.89 -14.90
N PRO A 543 9.36 39.08 -15.02
CA PRO A 543 9.82 39.60 -16.31
C PRO A 543 10.78 38.68 -17.03
N ASN A 544 11.59 37.93 -16.28
CA ASN A 544 12.61 37.00 -16.82
C ASN A 544 12.14 35.52 -16.85
N SER A 545 10.91 35.23 -16.47
CA SER A 545 10.38 33.88 -16.47
C SER A 545 9.72 33.53 -17.80
N LYS A 546 10.04 32.35 -18.35
CA LYS A 546 9.32 31.79 -19.52
C LYS A 546 8.03 31.07 -19.12
N ILE A 547 7.80 30.87 -17.80
CA ILE A 547 6.65 30.20 -17.25
C ILE A 547 5.57 31.22 -16.93
N ARG A 548 4.37 30.96 -17.41
CA ARG A 548 3.18 31.75 -17.09
C ARG A 548 2.16 30.84 -16.43
N ILE A 549 1.78 31.19 -15.20
CA ILE A 549 0.76 30.52 -14.40
C ILE A 549 -0.41 31.49 -14.25
N ILE A 550 -1.61 30.96 -14.46
CA ILE A 550 -2.82 31.72 -14.12
C ILE A 550 -2.90 31.72 -12.58
N SER A 551 -2.74 32.89 -12.01
CA SER A 551 -2.64 33.17 -10.58
C SER A 551 -3.46 34.40 -10.21
N GLN A 552 -3.70 34.54 -8.91
CA GLN A 552 -4.33 35.75 -8.37
C GLN A 552 -3.26 36.70 -7.84
N LYS A 553 -3.27 37.95 -8.31
CA LYS A 553 -2.26 38.93 -7.93
C LYS A 553 -2.55 39.58 -6.57
N ASP A 554 -3.77 40.01 -6.31
CA ASP A 554 -3.98 41.02 -5.27
C ASP A 554 -5.03 40.74 -4.19
N THR A 555 -6.09 39.95 -4.42
CA THR A 555 -7.15 39.75 -3.41
C THR A 555 -7.81 38.38 -3.44
N PRO A 556 -8.20 37.83 -2.29
CA PRO A 556 -9.08 36.65 -2.25
C PRO A 556 -10.43 36.99 -2.89
N LEU A 557 -11.18 35.93 -3.30
CA LEU A 557 -12.58 36.16 -3.72
C LEU A 557 -13.33 36.85 -2.58
N LYS A 558 -13.78 38.09 -2.80
CA LYS A 558 -14.51 38.90 -1.80
C LYS A 558 -15.70 38.16 -1.22
N GLN A 559 -16.34 37.33 -2.02
CA GLN A 559 -17.48 36.51 -1.64
C GLN A 559 -17.15 35.40 -0.60
N LEU A 560 -15.87 35.14 -0.35
CA LEU A 560 -15.41 34.19 0.67
C LEU A 560 -15.01 34.87 1.97
N GLU A 561 -14.85 36.20 1.97
CA GLU A 561 -14.50 36.96 3.17
C GLU A 561 -15.54 36.74 4.28
N GLY A 562 -15.07 36.38 5.48
CA GLY A 562 -15.91 36.16 6.65
C GLY A 562 -16.81 34.95 6.59
N PHE A 563 -16.66 34.06 5.60
CA PHE A 563 -17.44 32.86 5.55
C PHE A 563 -16.96 31.84 6.61
N ASP A 564 -17.87 31.47 7.50
CA ASP A 564 -17.65 30.44 8.53
C ASP A 564 -18.47 29.20 8.16
N PRO A 565 -17.84 28.03 7.88
CA PRO A 565 -18.55 26.78 7.62
C PRO A 565 -19.44 26.31 8.79
N ASN A 566 -19.15 26.74 10.02
CA ASN A 566 -19.90 26.35 11.22
C ASN A 566 -21.34 26.91 11.25
N VAL A 567 -21.72 27.82 10.38
CA VAL A 567 -23.11 28.28 10.23
C VAL A 567 -24.07 27.14 9.79
N TYR A 568 -23.52 26.05 9.26
CA TYR A 568 -24.28 24.85 8.88
C TYR A 568 -24.33 23.81 9.99
N GLU A 569 -24.85 24.23 11.14
CA GLU A 569 -24.93 23.37 12.33
C GLU A 569 -25.74 22.09 12.11
N LYS A 570 -25.42 21.07 12.87
CA LYS A 570 -26.17 19.80 12.89
C LYS A 570 -27.55 20.02 13.50
N TYR A 571 -28.49 19.15 13.13
CA TYR A 571 -29.79 19.04 13.77
C TYR A 571 -29.96 17.61 14.33
N ASP A 572 -30.87 17.46 15.30
CA ASP A 572 -31.13 16.19 15.95
C ASP A 572 -31.56 15.10 14.95
N GLY A 573 -30.87 13.97 14.97
CA GLY A 573 -31.10 12.87 14.03
C GLY A 573 -30.41 13.00 12.67
N MET A 574 -29.59 14.03 12.46
CA MET A 574 -28.81 14.18 11.24
C MET A 574 -27.77 13.07 11.10
N LYS A 575 -27.71 12.48 9.91
CA LYS A 575 -26.65 11.51 9.59
C LYS A 575 -25.34 12.23 9.30
N ILE A 576 -24.38 12.10 10.22
CA ILE A 576 -23.05 12.68 10.07
C ILE A 576 -22.31 12.08 8.85
N LEU A 577 -21.61 12.92 8.11
CA LEU A 577 -20.82 12.51 6.96
C LEU A 577 -19.62 11.67 7.43
N SER A 578 -19.53 10.42 6.98
CA SER A 578 -18.39 9.57 7.34
C SER A 578 -17.09 10.06 6.67
N LYS A 579 -15.96 9.83 7.30
CA LYS A 579 -14.62 10.22 6.76
C LYS A 579 -14.38 9.73 5.33
N GLN A 580 -14.80 8.49 5.01
CA GLN A 580 -14.69 7.96 3.66
C GLN A 580 -15.59 8.72 2.67
N ARG A 581 -16.77 9.09 3.09
CA ARG A 581 -17.71 9.84 2.27
C ARG A 581 -17.29 11.29 2.10
N THR A 582 -16.70 11.92 3.11
CA THR A 582 -16.07 13.25 2.99
C THR A 582 -15.07 13.29 1.83
N GLN A 583 -14.19 12.27 1.74
CA GLN A 583 -13.22 12.20 0.64
C GLN A 583 -13.90 12.07 -0.74
N THR A 584 -15.00 11.32 -0.82
CA THR A 584 -15.76 11.17 -2.06
C THR A 584 -16.45 12.48 -2.45
N GLU A 585 -17.14 13.14 -1.53
CA GLU A 585 -17.83 14.40 -1.78
C GLU A 585 -16.83 15.53 -2.08
N MET A 586 -15.66 15.57 -1.40
CA MET A 586 -14.56 16.47 -1.75
C MET A 586 -14.06 16.25 -3.18
N GLY A 587 -13.95 15.01 -3.62
CA GLY A 587 -13.61 14.70 -5.01
C GLY A 587 -14.66 15.22 -6.01
N VAL A 588 -15.93 15.05 -5.69
CA VAL A 588 -17.05 15.51 -6.55
C VAL A 588 -17.05 17.04 -6.66
N ILE A 589 -16.99 17.75 -5.54
CA ILE A 589 -17.02 19.22 -5.56
C ILE A 589 -15.75 19.82 -6.17
N SER A 590 -14.56 19.23 -5.92
CA SER A 590 -13.31 19.70 -6.54
C SER A 590 -13.35 19.55 -8.06
N ASN A 591 -13.92 18.45 -8.57
CA ASN A 591 -14.10 18.26 -10.00
C ASN A 591 -15.08 19.29 -10.60
N LEU A 592 -16.18 19.58 -9.90
CA LEU A 592 -17.11 20.63 -10.33
C LEU A 592 -16.40 22.00 -10.41
N ILE A 593 -15.68 22.41 -9.37
CA ILE A 593 -14.93 23.67 -9.36
C ILE A 593 -13.93 23.73 -10.52
N MET A 594 -13.28 22.61 -10.82
CA MET A 594 -12.35 22.52 -11.95
C MET A 594 -13.07 22.75 -13.28
N ASP A 595 -14.17 22.03 -13.52
CA ASP A 595 -14.94 22.15 -14.77
C ASP A 595 -15.59 23.55 -14.92
N MET A 596 -16.06 24.13 -13.81
CA MET A 596 -16.53 25.52 -13.75
C MET A 596 -15.43 26.52 -14.14
N THR A 597 -14.23 26.36 -13.59
CA THR A 597 -13.09 27.24 -13.89
C THR A 597 -12.73 27.17 -15.37
N LEU A 598 -12.68 25.95 -15.94
CA LEU A 598 -12.35 25.75 -17.36
C LEU A 598 -13.39 26.34 -18.31
N GLN A 599 -14.64 26.38 -17.90
CA GLN A 599 -15.76 26.92 -18.70
C GLN A 599 -16.07 28.40 -18.40
N GLY A 600 -15.20 29.09 -17.63
CA GLY A 600 -15.30 30.52 -17.34
C GLY A 600 -16.47 30.89 -16.45
N ALA A 601 -16.76 30.08 -15.42
CA ALA A 601 -17.76 30.42 -14.40
C ALA A 601 -17.46 31.76 -13.72
N SER A 602 -18.49 32.47 -13.33
CA SER A 602 -18.35 33.73 -12.61
C SER A 602 -17.78 33.50 -11.19
N ASP A 603 -17.17 34.55 -10.62
CA ASP A 603 -16.63 34.49 -9.25
C ASP A 603 -17.69 34.14 -8.20
N ASP A 604 -18.94 34.61 -8.38
CA ASP A 604 -20.06 34.22 -7.51
C ASP A 604 -20.41 32.73 -7.57
N GLU A 605 -20.40 32.15 -8.76
CA GLU A 605 -20.67 30.73 -8.93
C GLU A 605 -19.52 29.92 -8.35
N LEU A 606 -18.27 30.28 -8.61
CA LEU A 606 -17.09 29.64 -8.03
C LEU A 606 -17.11 29.75 -6.50
N ALA A 607 -17.39 30.91 -5.95
CA ALA A 607 -17.46 31.14 -4.50
C ALA A 607 -18.51 30.23 -3.83
N ARG A 608 -19.69 30.05 -4.45
CA ARG A 608 -20.71 29.10 -3.93
C ARG A 608 -20.22 27.68 -3.88
N ALA A 609 -19.56 27.22 -4.93
CA ALA A 609 -18.99 25.87 -4.96
C ALA A 609 -17.85 25.71 -3.92
N VAL A 610 -17.01 26.74 -3.76
CA VAL A 610 -15.91 26.72 -2.77
C VAL A 610 -16.45 26.75 -1.34
N LYS A 611 -17.46 27.57 -1.02
CA LYS A 611 -18.12 27.56 0.30
C LYS A 611 -18.64 26.18 0.64
N HIS A 612 -19.28 25.52 -0.30
CA HIS A 612 -19.74 24.15 -0.09
C HIS A 612 -18.57 23.18 0.13
N SER A 613 -17.46 23.32 -0.58
CA SER A 613 -16.28 22.48 -0.35
C SER A 613 -15.69 22.66 1.05
N MET A 614 -15.66 23.88 1.58
CA MET A 614 -15.21 24.16 2.96
C MET A 614 -16.12 23.50 4.00
N VAL A 615 -17.43 23.46 3.76
CA VAL A 615 -18.36 22.72 4.63
C VAL A 615 -18.14 21.22 4.56
N ILE A 616 -17.92 20.63 3.36
CA ILE A 616 -17.68 19.20 3.19
C ILE A 616 -16.40 18.76 3.92
N ILE A 617 -15.31 19.51 3.82
CA ILE A 617 -14.02 19.12 4.42
C ILE A 617 -14.12 19.01 5.93
N ASP A 618 -14.90 19.90 6.55
CA ASP A 618 -15.11 19.94 7.99
C ASP A 618 -16.35 19.18 8.48
N ALA A 619 -17.22 18.73 7.57
CA ALA A 619 -18.50 18.10 7.91
C ALA A 619 -18.38 16.86 8.80
N ASN A 620 -17.28 16.08 8.69
CA ASN A 620 -17.07 14.93 9.59
C ASN A 620 -16.55 15.35 10.97
N LYS A 621 -15.72 16.39 11.02
CA LYS A 621 -15.02 16.82 12.24
C LYS A 621 -15.91 17.68 13.13
N HIS A 622 -16.70 18.56 12.52
CA HIS A 622 -17.59 19.51 13.19
C HIS A 622 -19.08 19.14 13.06
N GLU A 623 -19.38 17.96 12.49
CA GLU A 623 -20.74 17.44 12.33
C GLU A 623 -21.67 18.37 11.55
N LEU A 624 -21.15 19.05 10.49
CA LEU A 624 -21.87 20.08 9.77
C LEU A 624 -22.94 19.53 8.82
N ASN A 625 -24.01 20.29 8.64
CA ASN A 625 -25.10 19.99 7.71
C ASN A 625 -24.72 20.31 6.25
N TYR A 626 -23.92 19.44 5.64
CA TYR A 626 -23.42 19.62 4.27
C TYR A 626 -24.56 19.61 3.22
N LYS A 627 -25.70 18.97 3.51
CA LYS A 627 -26.83 18.96 2.56
C LYS A 627 -27.54 20.31 2.49
N LEU A 628 -27.70 20.98 3.61
CA LEU A 628 -28.21 22.37 3.63
C LEU A 628 -27.26 23.28 2.86
N SER A 629 -25.96 23.11 3.03
CA SER A 629 -24.96 23.85 2.24
C SER A 629 -25.05 23.52 0.74
N GLU A 630 -25.27 22.27 0.35
CA GLU A 630 -25.50 21.86 -1.05
C GLU A 630 -26.68 22.61 -1.67
N GLU A 631 -27.77 22.68 -0.94
CA GLU A 631 -29.00 23.34 -1.37
C GLU A 631 -28.86 24.86 -1.46
N GLN A 632 -28.40 25.51 -0.39
CA GLN A 632 -28.26 26.99 -0.33
C GLN A 632 -27.24 27.53 -1.32
N ASN A 633 -26.17 26.79 -1.60
CA ASN A 633 -25.19 27.17 -2.62
C ASN A 633 -25.60 26.76 -4.03
N GLY A 634 -26.74 26.09 -4.20
CA GLY A 634 -27.27 25.70 -5.51
C GLY A 634 -26.40 24.72 -6.30
N ILE A 635 -25.68 23.83 -5.59
CA ILE A 635 -24.66 22.96 -6.18
C ILE A 635 -25.20 22.04 -7.26
N LYS A 636 -26.45 21.54 -7.12
CA LYS A 636 -27.11 20.73 -8.15
C LYS A 636 -27.33 21.50 -9.47
N ALA A 637 -27.63 22.78 -9.37
CA ALA A 637 -27.78 23.64 -10.55
C ALA A 637 -26.43 23.89 -11.24
N LEU A 638 -25.36 24.08 -10.45
CA LEU A 638 -24.00 24.22 -10.96
C LEU A 638 -23.52 22.94 -11.64
N HIS A 639 -23.76 21.77 -11.06
CA HIS A 639 -23.49 20.48 -11.71
C HIS A 639 -24.23 20.36 -13.05
N LYS A 640 -25.50 20.71 -13.09
CA LYS A 640 -26.29 20.64 -14.33
C LYS A 640 -25.75 21.60 -15.38
N LYS A 641 -25.34 22.80 -14.98
CA LYS A 641 -24.84 23.84 -15.90
C LYS A 641 -23.47 23.49 -16.48
N TYR A 642 -22.52 23.06 -15.64
CA TYR A 642 -21.10 22.91 -16.02
C TYR A 642 -20.68 21.46 -16.35
N GLN A 643 -21.41 20.45 -15.91
CA GLN A 643 -21.09 19.05 -16.15
C GLN A 643 -22.21 18.30 -16.90
N GLY A 644 -23.33 18.95 -17.18
CA GLY A 644 -24.46 18.40 -17.94
C GLY A 644 -25.12 17.18 -17.29
N LYS A 645 -25.98 16.48 -18.03
CA LYS A 645 -26.69 15.27 -17.55
C LYS A 645 -25.75 14.08 -17.31
N THR A 646 -24.65 14.02 -18.01
CA THR A 646 -23.67 12.93 -17.94
C THR A 646 -22.57 13.18 -16.90
N GLN A 647 -22.62 14.30 -16.19
CA GLN A 647 -21.56 14.76 -15.31
C GLN A 647 -20.18 14.73 -16.00
N GLY A 648 -20.10 15.22 -17.24
CA GLY A 648 -18.91 15.25 -18.07
C GLY A 648 -18.07 16.50 -17.89
N GLY A 649 -16.77 16.43 -18.15
CA GLY A 649 -15.80 17.50 -18.08
C GLY A 649 -14.38 16.96 -17.98
N ALA A 650 -13.38 17.81 -18.10
CA ALA A 650 -11.97 17.40 -18.02
C ALA A 650 -11.65 16.70 -16.68
N ALA A 651 -12.17 17.23 -15.57
CA ALA A 651 -12.04 16.63 -14.26
C ALA A 651 -12.72 15.27 -14.16
N THR A 652 -13.83 15.11 -14.88
CA THR A 652 -14.62 13.89 -14.88
C THR A 652 -14.00 12.79 -15.76
N LEU A 653 -13.26 13.15 -16.78
CA LEU A 653 -12.45 12.20 -17.55
C LEU A 653 -11.47 11.51 -16.60
N LEU A 654 -10.82 12.26 -15.73
CA LEU A 654 -9.95 11.77 -14.67
C LEU A 654 -10.70 10.88 -13.67
N THR A 655 -11.90 11.28 -13.28
CA THR A 655 -12.71 10.57 -12.28
C THR A 655 -13.37 9.33 -12.83
N ARG A 656 -13.82 9.32 -14.07
CA ARG A 656 -14.30 8.10 -14.77
C ARG A 656 -13.18 7.10 -14.92
N ALA A 657 -12.01 7.61 -15.13
CA ALA A 657 -10.82 6.89 -14.98
C ALA A 657 -10.65 6.42 -13.49
N GLY A 658 -10.96 7.06 -12.36
CA GLY A 658 -11.07 6.62 -10.97
C GLY A 658 -12.40 5.95 -10.62
N SER A 659 -13.13 5.45 -11.66
CA SER A 659 -14.53 5.13 -11.56
C SER A 659 -14.89 4.36 -10.29
N HIS A 660 -15.75 4.97 -9.53
CA HIS A 660 -16.41 4.34 -8.40
C HIS A 660 -17.49 3.32 -8.84
N LYS A 661 -17.59 3.03 -10.12
CA LYS A 661 -18.44 1.94 -10.59
C LYS A 661 -17.78 0.62 -10.23
N ALA A 662 -18.42 -0.14 -9.37
CA ALA A 662 -18.04 -1.52 -9.13
C ALA A 662 -18.27 -2.29 -10.43
N ILE A 663 -17.21 -2.89 -10.97
CA ILE A 663 -17.27 -3.80 -12.11
C ILE A 663 -17.24 -5.25 -11.62
N ASP A 664 -17.65 -6.18 -12.45
CA ASP A 664 -17.57 -7.60 -12.12
C ASP A 664 -16.11 -7.98 -11.80
N ASP A 665 -15.94 -8.95 -10.91
CA ASP A 665 -14.62 -9.48 -10.59
C ASP A 665 -14.02 -10.08 -11.85
N ILE A 666 -12.92 -9.49 -12.34
CA ILE A 666 -12.25 -9.90 -13.57
C ILE A 666 -10.81 -10.32 -13.27
N LYS A 667 -10.26 -11.16 -14.08
CA LYS A 667 -8.86 -11.57 -14.03
C LYS A 667 -8.16 -11.23 -15.33
N ARG A 668 -6.85 -10.95 -15.23
CA ARG A 668 -5.98 -10.94 -16.40
C ARG A 668 -5.88 -12.36 -16.95
N SER A 669 -6.05 -12.52 -18.27
CA SER A 669 -5.63 -13.76 -18.90
C SER A 669 -4.13 -13.96 -18.72
N TYR A 670 -3.69 -15.18 -18.52
CA TYR A 670 -2.25 -15.50 -18.44
C TYR A 670 -1.53 -15.27 -19.78
N THR A 671 -2.26 -15.14 -20.86
CA THR A 671 -1.74 -14.87 -22.21
C THR A 671 -2.26 -13.53 -22.69
N PRO A 672 -1.40 -12.46 -22.67
CA PRO A 672 -1.72 -11.23 -23.35
C PRO A 672 -1.83 -11.45 -24.87
N ASP A 673 -2.55 -10.56 -25.54
CA ASP A 673 -2.64 -10.56 -26.99
C ASP A 673 -1.22 -10.51 -27.61
N PRO A 674 -0.85 -11.46 -28.51
CA PRO A 674 0.51 -11.53 -29.03
C PRO A 674 0.90 -10.34 -29.91
N GLU A 675 -0.08 -9.66 -30.54
CA GLU A 675 0.18 -8.52 -31.43
C GLU A 675 0.21 -7.20 -30.67
N THR A 676 -0.77 -6.96 -29.79
CA THR A 676 -0.91 -5.69 -29.10
C THR A 676 -0.24 -5.65 -27.72
N GLY A 677 0.06 -6.82 -27.12
CA GLY A 677 0.50 -6.94 -25.73
C GLY A 677 -0.60 -6.64 -24.71
N GLU A 678 -1.84 -6.43 -25.15
CA GLU A 678 -2.96 -6.19 -24.24
C GLU A 678 -3.36 -7.45 -23.49
N TRP A 679 -3.64 -7.28 -22.19
CA TRP A 679 -4.20 -8.36 -21.39
C TRP A 679 -5.67 -8.57 -21.70
N ASN A 680 -6.06 -9.81 -21.90
CA ASN A 680 -7.47 -10.17 -21.94
C ASN A 680 -8.01 -10.20 -20.50
N TYR A 681 -9.07 -9.43 -20.26
CA TYR A 681 -9.76 -9.41 -18.99
C TYR A 681 -11.06 -10.19 -19.11
N VAL A 682 -11.23 -11.18 -18.26
CA VAL A 682 -12.41 -12.03 -18.25
C VAL A 682 -13.06 -12.02 -16.86
N PRO A 683 -14.41 -12.03 -16.79
CA PRO A 683 -15.08 -12.17 -15.50
C PRO A 683 -14.64 -13.46 -14.80
N THR A 684 -14.38 -13.40 -13.51
CA THR A 684 -13.99 -14.58 -12.72
C THR A 684 -15.13 -15.55 -12.49
N GLY A 685 -16.36 -15.14 -12.78
CA GLY A 685 -17.60 -15.89 -12.50
C GLY A 685 -17.89 -15.99 -11.00
N LYS A 686 -17.14 -15.31 -10.14
CA LYS A 686 -17.41 -15.30 -8.71
C LYS A 686 -18.71 -14.58 -8.43
N THR A 687 -19.57 -15.23 -7.67
CA THR A 687 -20.81 -14.67 -7.17
C THR A 687 -20.73 -14.44 -5.66
N ARG A 688 -21.60 -13.59 -5.15
CA ARG A 688 -21.91 -13.44 -3.75
C ARG A 688 -23.41 -13.64 -3.54
N THR A 689 -23.77 -14.20 -2.44
CA THR A 689 -25.16 -14.35 -2.03
C THR A 689 -25.60 -13.06 -1.33
N ASP A 690 -26.47 -12.32 -1.96
CA ASP A 690 -27.09 -11.12 -1.38
C ASP A 690 -28.47 -11.46 -0.84
N VAL A 691 -28.74 -11.02 0.38
CA VAL A 691 -30.10 -11.13 0.96
C VAL A 691 -31.01 -10.12 0.29
N LEU A 692 -32.18 -10.59 -0.16
CA LEU A 692 -33.15 -9.75 -0.84
C LEU A 692 -33.76 -8.73 0.13
N LYS A 693 -33.92 -7.51 -0.38
CA LYS A 693 -34.54 -6.41 0.35
C LYS A 693 -35.68 -5.81 -0.45
N LYS A 694 -36.78 -5.48 0.23
CA LYS A 694 -37.93 -4.75 -0.30
C LYS A 694 -37.86 -3.32 0.21
N THR A 695 -38.00 -2.35 -0.67
CA THR A 695 -38.16 -0.94 -0.27
C THR A 695 -39.61 -0.70 0.06
N VAL A 696 -39.89 -0.26 1.29
CA VAL A 696 -41.23 0.05 1.77
C VAL A 696 -41.29 1.54 2.13
N LYS A 697 -42.31 2.22 1.69
CA LYS A 697 -42.59 3.60 2.07
C LYS A 697 -43.21 3.63 3.46
N VAL A 698 -42.49 4.13 4.43
CA VAL A 698 -42.96 4.23 5.84
C VAL A 698 -43.16 5.70 6.16
N LYS A 699 -44.37 6.03 6.63
CA LYS A 699 -44.70 7.37 7.10
C LYS A 699 -44.15 7.52 8.52
N ASP A 700 -43.32 8.53 8.74
CA ASP A 700 -42.80 8.84 10.09
C ASP A 700 -43.97 9.31 10.97
N PRO A 701 -44.24 8.64 12.10
CA PRO A 701 -45.40 8.98 12.94
C PRO A 701 -45.29 10.34 13.63
N LYS A 702 -44.07 10.93 13.73
CA LYS A 702 -43.84 12.23 14.37
C LYS A 702 -43.83 13.40 13.38
N THR A 703 -43.28 13.20 12.20
CA THR A 703 -43.09 14.29 11.21
C THR A 703 -44.08 14.21 10.04
N GLY A 704 -44.75 13.07 9.87
CA GLY A 704 -45.66 12.85 8.74
C GLY A 704 -44.95 12.62 7.38
N GLU A 705 -43.64 12.69 7.34
CA GLU A 705 -42.85 12.48 6.14
C GLU A 705 -42.82 11.02 5.70
N VAL A 706 -42.89 10.79 4.40
CA VAL A 706 -42.77 9.43 3.83
C VAL A 706 -41.33 9.14 3.53
N GLN A 707 -40.73 8.21 4.28
CA GLN A 707 -39.36 7.74 4.10
C GLN A 707 -39.33 6.36 3.46
N GLU A 708 -38.42 6.14 2.51
CA GLU A 708 -38.20 4.83 1.92
C GLU A 708 -37.22 4.02 2.81
N LYS A 709 -37.72 2.98 3.48
CA LYS A 709 -36.92 2.06 4.28
C LYS A 709 -36.77 0.71 3.58
N LYS A 710 -35.58 0.11 3.65
CA LYS A 710 -35.28 -1.21 3.08
C LYS A 710 -35.43 -2.27 4.16
N TYR A 711 -36.32 -3.22 3.95
CA TYR A 711 -36.57 -4.37 4.81
C TYR A 711 -35.97 -5.63 4.19
N TYR A 712 -35.45 -6.52 5.02
CA TYR A 712 -34.99 -7.84 4.61
C TYR A 712 -36.20 -8.77 4.44
N ILE A 713 -36.25 -9.57 3.38
CA ILE A 713 -37.36 -10.46 3.05
C ILE A 713 -37.01 -11.85 3.57
N ARG A 714 -37.77 -12.36 4.54
CA ARG A 714 -37.69 -13.76 4.96
C ARG A 714 -38.28 -14.72 3.93
N LYS A 715 -37.90 -16.00 4.01
CA LYS A 715 -38.46 -17.04 3.12
C LYS A 715 -39.98 -17.24 3.28
N ASP A 716 -40.53 -16.95 4.45
CA ASP A 716 -41.97 -16.95 4.73
C ASP A 716 -42.72 -15.71 4.21
N GLY A 717 -42.01 -14.76 3.60
CA GLY A 717 -42.55 -13.51 3.07
C GLY A 717 -42.61 -12.36 4.07
N THR A 718 -42.27 -12.57 5.35
CA THR A 718 -42.24 -11.52 6.36
C THR A 718 -41.06 -10.56 6.12
N LEU A 719 -41.17 -9.33 6.63
CA LEU A 719 -40.20 -8.26 6.38
C LEU A 719 -39.55 -7.85 7.71
N ASP A 720 -38.22 -7.94 7.77
CA ASP A 720 -37.44 -7.48 8.90
C ASP A 720 -36.81 -6.10 8.62
N PRO A 721 -36.94 -5.12 9.53
CA PRO A 721 -36.31 -3.81 9.39
C PRO A 721 -34.79 -3.89 9.52
N GLU A 722 -34.27 -4.88 10.27
CA GLU A 722 -32.87 -5.14 10.50
C GLU A 722 -32.53 -6.60 10.21
N TYR A 723 -31.27 -6.86 9.88
CA TYR A 723 -30.78 -8.21 9.63
C TYR A 723 -30.65 -8.99 10.95
N VAL A 724 -31.37 -10.08 11.07
CA VAL A 724 -31.30 -11.00 12.21
C VAL A 724 -30.41 -12.19 11.83
N LYS A 725 -29.30 -12.37 12.53
CA LYS A 725 -28.37 -13.47 12.28
C LYS A 725 -29.05 -14.82 12.63
N GLY A 726 -29.06 -15.75 11.67
CA GLY A 726 -29.67 -17.07 11.82
C GLY A 726 -31.13 -17.15 11.36
N ALA A 727 -31.74 -16.05 10.94
CA ALA A 727 -33.05 -16.08 10.30
C ALA A 727 -32.95 -16.46 8.80
N ASP A 728 -33.94 -17.17 8.29
CA ASP A 728 -34.00 -17.63 6.90
C ASP A 728 -34.52 -16.51 5.98
N TYR A 729 -33.61 -15.94 5.18
CA TYR A 729 -33.94 -14.89 4.22
C TYR A 729 -33.96 -15.41 2.79
N LEU A 730 -34.74 -14.74 1.94
CA LEU A 730 -34.64 -14.92 0.50
C LEU A 730 -33.30 -14.34 0.02
N THR A 731 -32.60 -15.11 -0.79
CA THR A 731 -31.26 -14.73 -1.29
C THR A 731 -31.23 -14.76 -2.81
N LYS A 732 -30.34 -13.94 -3.37
CA LYS A 732 -30.05 -13.93 -4.80
C LYS A 732 -28.55 -13.98 -5.01
N GLU A 733 -28.10 -14.80 -5.92
CA GLU A 733 -26.72 -14.79 -6.38
C GLU A 733 -26.48 -13.60 -7.32
N THR A 734 -25.53 -12.76 -6.98
CA THR A 734 -25.11 -11.62 -7.80
C THR A 734 -23.62 -11.71 -8.12
N PRO A 735 -23.17 -11.28 -9.31
CA PRO A 735 -21.74 -11.24 -9.61
C PRO A 735 -20.99 -10.45 -8.57
N LYS A 736 -19.88 -10.99 -8.11
CA LYS A 736 -18.99 -10.28 -7.18
C LYS A 736 -18.33 -9.14 -7.91
N LYS A 737 -18.56 -7.92 -7.43
CA LYS A 737 -17.97 -6.71 -8.00
C LYS A 737 -16.74 -6.27 -7.21
N THR A 738 -15.71 -5.81 -7.90
CA THR A 738 -14.48 -5.27 -7.30
C THR A 738 -14.32 -3.81 -7.66
N ARG A 739 -13.67 -3.04 -6.78
CA ARG A 739 -13.46 -1.61 -6.96
C ARG A 739 -12.05 -1.25 -7.43
N LYS A 740 -11.21 -2.23 -7.74
CA LYS A 740 -9.79 -2.01 -7.99
C LYS A 740 -9.42 -2.39 -9.42
N TYR A 741 -9.63 -1.48 -10.34
CA TYR A 741 -9.00 -1.58 -11.64
C TYR A 741 -8.55 -0.20 -12.11
N SER A 742 -7.38 -0.16 -12.74
CA SER A 742 -7.00 1.00 -13.52
C SER A 742 -8.06 1.15 -14.63
N GLN A 743 -8.39 2.30 -14.96
CA GLN A 743 -9.59 2.62 -15.72
C GLN A 743 -9.43 2.55 -17.18
N MET A 744 -8.21 2.50 -17.63
CA MET A 744 -7.95 2.08 -19.00
C MET A 744 -8.45 0.65 -19.26
N LEU A 745 -8.84 -0.08 -18.19
CA LEU A 745 -9.59 -1.34 -18.32
C LEU A 745 -11.03 -1.18 -18.81
N LEU A 746 -11.63 -0.01 -18.61
CA LEU A 746 -13.03 0.25 -19.02
C LEU A 746 -13.12 0.69 -20.46
N THR A 747 -12.03 1.16 -21.06
CA THR A 747 -11.95 1.55 -22.46
C THR A 747 -10.56 1.28 -23.03
N LYS A 748 -10.51 0.94 -24.31
CA LYS A 748 -9.25 0.84 -25.07
C LYS A 748 -8.79 2.21 -25.58
N ASP A 749 -9.72 3.15 -25.72
CA ASP A 749 -9.47 4.49 -26.23
C ASP A 749 -10.05 5.53 -25.28
N ALA A 750 -9.19 6.30 -24.63
CA ALA A 750 -9.57 7.34 -23.68
C ALA A 750 -10.44 8.44 -24.32
N ARG A 751 -10.40 8.62 -25.64
CA ARG A 751 -11.27 9.58 -26.36
C ARG A 751 -12.75 9.24 -26.22
N THR A 752 -13.09 7.98 -25.99
CA THR A 752 -14.48 7.56 -25.73
C THR A 752 -15.03 8.07 -24.39
N LEU A 753 -14.17 8.61 -23.54
CA LEU A 753 -14.52 9.18 -22.24
C LEU A 753 -14.68 10.70 -22.26
N ILE A 754 -14.37 11.34 -23.39
CA ILE A 754 -14.54 12.80 -23.56
C ILE A 754 -16.02 13.13 -23.44
N SER A 755 -16.32 14.22 -22.70
CA SER A 755 -17.67 14.70 -22.48
C SER A 755 -18.24 15.46 -23.71
N ASP A 756 -19.52 15.79 -23.64
CA ASP A 756 -20.18 16.61 -24.67
C ASP A 756 -19.55 18.01 -24.78
N SER A 757 -18.87 18.50 -23.73
CA SER A 757 -18.17 19.81 -23.73
C SER A 757 -16.93 19.82 -24.63
N GLN A 758 -16.32 18.68 -24.93
CA GLN A 758 -15.16 18.49 -25.82
C GLN A 758 -14.04 19.51 -25.61
N THR A 759 -13.73 19.84 -24.34
CA THR A 759 -12.71 20.86 -24.06
C THR A 759 -11.34 20.44 -24.59
N SER A 760 -10.48 21.41 -24.92
CA SER A 760 -9.13 21.18 -25.40
C SER A 760 -8.28 20.40 -24.36
N GLN A 761 -8.58 20.60 -23.08
CA GLN A 761 -7.97 19.90 -21.95
C GLN A 761 -8.33 18.40 -21.96
N GLU A 762 -9.62 18.08 -22.17
CA GLU A 762 -10.04 16.66 -22.28
C GLU A 762 -9.37 15.94 -23.45
N GLN A 763 -9.26 16.64 -24.60
CA GLN A 763 -8.57 16.08 -25.77
C GLN A 763 -7.09 15.84 -25.48
N ALA A 764 -6.40 16.78 -24.88
CA ALA A 764 -4.98 16.64 -24.49
C ALA A 764 -4.77 15.48 -23.51
N TYR A 765 -5.66 15.32 -22.54
CA TYR A 765 -5.60 14.23 -21.57
C TYR A 765 -5.89 12.88 -22.18
N ALA A 766 -6.89 12.78 -23.05
CA ALA A 766 -7.22 11.53 -23.73
C ALA A 766 -6.05 11.08 -24.64
N GLU A 767 -5.44 12.00 -25.36
CA GLU A 767 -4.25 11.72 -26.18
C GLU A 767 -3.08 11.24 -25.35
N TYR A 768 -2.78 11.90 -24.22
CA TYR A 768 -1.71 11.51 -23.31
C TYR A 768 -1.95 10.12 -22.72
N ALA A 769 -3.17 9.85 -22.25
CA ALA A 769 -3.53 8.56 -21.70
C ALA A 769 -3.36 7.43 -22.74
N ASN A 770 -3.76 7.66 -23.98
CA ASN A 770 -3.59 6.69 -25.06
C ASN A 770 -2.11 6.44 -25.40
N LYS A 771 -1.27 7.48 -25.40
CA LYS A 771 0.20 7.34 -25.60
C LYS A 771 0.82 6.48 -24.50
N LEU A 772 0.47 6.71 -23.23
CA LEU A 772 0.96 5.89 -22.12
C LEU A 772 0.47 4.45 -22.22
N LYS A 773 -0.78 4.24 -22.63
CA LYS A 773 -1.36 2.91 -22.87
C LYS A 773 -0.58 2.16 -23.94
N ALA A 774 -0.26 2.81 -25.07
CA ALA A 774 0.53 2.20 -26.12
C ALA A 774 1.92 1.78 -25.62
N LEU A 775 2.56 2.62 -24.80
CA LEU A 775 3.88 2.32 -24.21
C LEU A 775 3.80 1.15 -23.21
N ALA A 776 2.74 1.09 -22.37
CA ALA A 776 2.49 -0.02 -21.48
C ALA A 776 2.31 -1.35 -22.25
N ASN A 777 1.55 -1.31 -23.35
CA ASN A 777 1.35 -2.49 -24.20
C ASN A 777 2.63 -2.94 -24.91
N LYS A 778 3.46 -2.00 -25.35
CA LYS A 778 4.79 -2.31 -25.90
C LYS A 778 5.68 -3.03 -24.85
N SER A 779 5.66 -2.56 -23.61
CA SER A 779 6.37 -3.20 -22.50
C SER A 779 5.87 -4.63 -22.23
N ARG A 780 4.54 -4.83 -22.21
CA ARG A 780 3.92 -6.16 -22.03
C ARG A 780 4.28 -7.12 -23.16
N LYS A 781 4.30 -6.64 -24.39
CA LYS A 781 4.68 -7.45 -25.55
C LYS A 781 6.11 -7.95 -25.44
N LEU A 782 7.05 -7.08 -25.06
CA LEU A 782 8.44 -7.47 -24.85
C LEU A 782 8.60 -8.50 -23.73
N TYR A 783 7.96 -8.25 -22.59
CA TYR A 783 7.94 -9.20 -21.47
C TYR A 783 7.36 -10.58 -21.89
N PHE A 784 6.26 -10.57 -22.66
CA PHE A 784 5.62 -11.80 -23.10
C PHE A 784 6.50 -12.63 -24.04
N ASN A 785 7.19 -11.97 -24.96
CA ASN A 785 8.04 -12.63 -25.96
C ASN A 785 9.30 -13.23 -25.34
N ASP A 786 9.70 -12.78 -24.15
CA ASP A 786 10.97 -13.16 -23.53
C ASP A 786 10.80 -13.91 -22.19
N ARG A 787 9.96 -14.94 -22.18
CA ARG A 787 9.66 -15.73 -20.97
C ARG A 787 10.63 -16.86 -20.66
N THR A 788 11.62 -17.14 -21.48
CA THR A 788 12.57 -18.22 -21.24
C THR A 788 13.45 -17.91 -20.02
N THR A 789 13.60 -18.86 -19.13
CA THR A 789 14.43 -18.72 -17.92
C THR A 789 15.90 -18.97 -18.28
N GLU A 790 16.79 -18.09 -17.86
CA GLU A 790 18.23 -18.31 -18.03
C GLU A 790 18.71 -19.45 -17.14
N LYS A 791 19.65 -20.22 -17.66
CA LYS A 791 20.27 -21.31 -16.91
C LYS A 791 21.34 -20.76 -15.96
N ILE A 792 21.47 -21.39 -14.79
CA ILE A 792 22.53 -21.03 -13.84
C ILE A 792 23.88 -21.27 -14.48
N ASN A 793 24.76 -20.27 -14.35
CA ASN A 793 26.19 -20.46 -14.61
C ASN A 793 26.83 -21.11 -13.38
N LYS A 794 27.26 -22.37 -13.54
CA LYS A 794 27.81 -23.17 -12.42
C LYS A 794 29.16 -22.66 -11.93
N ASP A 795 29.97 -22.07 -12.82
CA ASP A 795 31.28 -21.54 -12.47
C ASP A 795 31.12 -20.22 -11.71
N ALA A 796 30.27 -19.33 -12.19
CA ALA A 796 29.89 -18.14 -11.45
C ALA A 796 29.24 -18.48 -10.08
N GLN A 797 28.41 -19.53 -10.01
CA GLN A 797 27.85 -19.97 -8.74
C GLN A 797 28.90 -20.41 -7.71
N LYS A 798 30.02 -20.99 -8.15
CA LYS A 798 31.14 -21.35 -7.28
C LYS A 798 31.94 -20.12 -6.88
N GLU A 799 32.22 -19.23 -7.83
CA GLU A 799 32.97 -18.00 -7.62
C GLU A 799 32.27 -17.08 -6.61
N TYR A 800 30.95 -16.86 -6.78
CA TYR A 800 30.12 -15.99 -5.94
C TYR A 800 29.34 -16.79 -4.87
N ALA A 801 29.87 -17.91 -4.38
CA ALA A 801 29.16 -18.75 -3.42
C ALA A 801 28.75 -18.01 -2.13
N VAL A 802 29.60 -17.10 -1.65
CA VAL A 802 29.36 -16.29 -0.45
C VAL A 802 28.22 -15.31 -0.69
N GLU A 803 28.21 -14.61 -1.80
CA GLU A 803 27.19 -13.63 -2.19
C GLU A 803 25.84 -14.29 -2.43
N VAL A 804 25.84 -15.47 -3.09
CA VAL A 804 24.64 -16.28 -3.28
C VAL A 804 24.07 -16.75 -1.95
N ALA A 805 24.90 -17.16 -1.01
CA ALA A 805 24.48 -17.55 0.34
C ALA A 805 23.91 -16.35 1.11
N SER A 806 24.56 -15.18 1.04
CA SER A 806 24.10 -13.93 1.64
C SER A 806 22.73 -13.49 1.12
N LEU A 807 22.54 -13.47 -0.22
CA LEU A 807 21.26 -13.12 -0.84
C LEU A 807 20.13 -14.08 -0.42
N LYS A 808 20.43 -15.39 -0.33
CA LYS A 808 19.46 -16.38 0.15
C LYS A 808 19.12 -16.15 1.63
N ALA A 809 20.09 -15.80 2.47
CA ALA A 809 19.87 -15.50 3.88
C ALA A 809 19.01 -14.24 4.05
N LYS A 810 19.28 -13.18 3.29
CA LYS A 810 18.47 -11.95 3.26
C LYS A 810 17.04 -12.22 2.79
N LEU A 811 16.86 -13.01 1.72
CA LEU A 811 15.54 -13.42 1.25
C LEU A 811 14.78 -14.22 2.32
N ASN A 812 15.43 -15.19 2.94
CA ASN A 812 14.84 -15.97 4.00
C ASN A 812 14.38 -15.10 5.17
N ASN A 813 15.19 -14.12 5.56
CA ASN A 813 14.84 -13.17 6.60
C ASN A 813 13.60 -12.33 6.23
N ALA A 814 13.53 -11.85 4.98
CA ALA A 814 12.35 -11.12 4.48
C ALA A 814 11.09 -11.99 4.49
N LEU A 815 11.19 -13.27 4.13
CA LEU A 815 10.05 -14.19 4.08
C LEU A 815 9.58 -14.67 5.46
N LYS A 816 10.45 -14.71 6.48
CA LYS A 816 10.12 -15.13 7.86
C LYS A 816 9.10 -14.22 8.55
N ASN A 817 8.93 -13.00 8.11
CA ASN A 817 7.91 -12.11 8.67
C ASN A 817 6.47 -12.55 8.35
N LYS A 818 6.27 -13.30 7.25
CA LYS A 818 4.92 -13.71 6.79
C LYS A 818 4.16 -14.58 7.80
N PRO A 819 4.71 -15.68 8.32
CA PRO A 819 4.03 -16.48 9.35
C PRO A 819 3.78 -15.68 10.63
N LYS A 820 4.72 -14.85 11.04
CA LYS A 820 4.59 -13.98 12.22
C LYS A 820 3.42 -12.99 12.07
N GLU A 821 3.30 -12.32 10.92
CA GLU A 821 2.20 -11.41 10.65
C GLU A 821 0.85 -12.14 10.56
N ARG A 822 0.80 -13.38 10.02
CA ARG A 822 -0.42 -14.21 10.05
C ARG A 822 -0.87 -14.49 11.48
N LYS A 823 0.07 -14.91 12.35
CA LYS A 823 -0.20 -15.15 13.77
C LYS A 823 -0.69 -13.86 14.46
N ALA A 824 -0.06 -12.73 14.18
CA ALA A 824 -0.47 -11.44 14.71
C ALA A 824 -1.90 -11.05 14.27
N GLN A 825 -2.27 -11.24 13.00
CA GLN A 825 -3.62 -10.97 12.52
C GLN A 825 -4.66 -11.86 13.23
N LEU A 826 -4.34 -13.12 13.48
CA LEU A 826 -5.22 -14.05 14.20
C LEU A 826 -5.44 -13.62 15.64
N ILE A 827 -4.36 -13.37 16.39
CA ILE A 827 -4.42 -12.91 17.80
C ILE A 827 -5.21 -11.60 17.90
N ALA A 828 -4.94 -10.66 17.00
CA ALA A 828 -5.63 -9.38 16.99
C ALA A 828 -7.12 -9.53 16.66
N SER A 829 -7.49 -10.43 15.72
CA SER A 829 -8.89 -10.70 15.36
C SER A 829 -9.64 -11.32 16.54
N ASP A 830 -9.05 -12.31 17.18
CA ASP A 830 -9.63 -12.94 18.36
C ASP A 830 -9.84 -11.93 19.51
N ARG A 831 -8.79 -11.14 19.83
CA ARG A 831 -8.88 -10.10 20.86
C ARG A 831 -9.98 -9.07 20.57
N VAL A 832 -10.10 -8.62 19.32
CA VAL A 832 -11.19 -7.69 18.92
C VAL A 832 -12.55 -8.34 19.08
N ASN A 833 -12.70 -9.61 18.70
CA ASN A 833 -13.96 -10.33 18.82
C ASN A 833 -14.40 -10.52 20.30
N ARG A 834 -13.45 -10.76 21.20
CA ARG A 834 -13.71 -10.91 22.65
C ARG A 834 -14.06 -9.57 23.33
N LEU A 835 -13.40 -8.48 22.94
CA LEU A 835 -13.51 -7.18 23.61
C LEU A 835 -14.54 -6.24 22.97
N ARG A 836 -15.02 -6.54 21.78
CA ARG A 836 -16.01 -5.70 21.09
C ARG A 836 -17.40 -5.88 21.71
N THR A 837 -17.95 -4.79 22.23
CA THR A 837 -19.34 -4.72 22.69
C THR A 837 -20.25 -4.05 21.66
N ARG A 838 -21.58 -4.24 21.80
CA ARG A 838 -22.57 -3.65 20.87
C ARG A 838 -22.65 -2.11 20.98
N ASP A 839 -22.26 -1.56 22.12
CA ASP A 839 -22.39 -0.14 22.46
C ASP A 839 -21.16 0.68 22.04
N MET A 840 -20.11 0.01 21.53
CA MET A 840 -18.89 0.71 21.10
C MET A 840 -19.14 1.56 19.87
N SER A 841 -18.67 2.82 19.95
CA SER A 841 -18.64 3.71 18.79
C SER A 841 -17.66 3.18 17.71
N ASN A 842 -17.83 3.62 16.47
CA ASN A 842 -16.90 3.25 15.37
C ASN A 842 -15.45 3.67 15.68
N ASP A 843 -15.25 4.76 16.41
CA ASP A 843 -13.94 5.24 16.82
C ASP A 843 -13.32 4.35 17.91
N ASP A 844 -14.12 3.85 18.84
CA ASP A 844 -13.66 2.93 19.87
C ASP A 844 -13.32 1.56 19.27
N ILE A 845 -14.12 1.07 18.33
CA ILE A 845 -13.81 -0.14 17.56
C ILE A 845 -12.50 0.03 16.79
N LYS A 846 -12.27 1.20 16.21
CA LYS A 846 -11.01 1.47 15.52
C LYS A 846 -9.82 1.49 16.48
N LYS A 847 -9.93 2.16 17.62
CA LYS A 847 -8.92 2.15 18.68
C LYS A 847 -8.60 0.73 19.15
N LEU A 848 -9.67 -0.06 19.43
CA LEU A 848 -9.52 -1.45 19.83
C LEU A 848 -8.77 -2.28 18.78
N LYS A 849 -9.07 -2.10 17.50
CA LYS A 849 -8.37 -2.77 16.39
C LYS A 849 -6.90 -2.39 16.34
N ASP A 850 -6.60 -1.09 16.42
CA ASP A 850 -5.23 -0.58 16.34
C ASP A 850 -4.39 -1.08 17.53
N GLN A 851 -4.92 -1.03 18.75
CA GLN A 851 -4.28 -1.55 19.95
C GLN A 851 -4.07 -3.07 19.88
N SER A 852 -5.11 -3.80 19.48
CA SER A 852 -5.04 -5.27 19.38
C SER A 852 -4.00 -5.70 18.37
N MET A 853 -3.90 -5.00 17.22
CA MET A 853 -2.92 -5.32 16.20
C MET A 853 -1.47 -5.04 16.64
N THR A 854 -1.26 -3.92 17.34
CA THR A 854 0.04 -3.59 17.89
C THR A 854 0.52 -4.64 18.88
N LEU A 855 -0.31 -4.97 19.86
CA LEU A 855 0.02 -5.98 20.87
C LEU A 855 0.24 -7.37 20.26
N ALA A 856 -0.59 -7.74 19.28
CA ALA A 856 -0.48 -9.02 18.60
C ALA A 856 0.82 -9.13 17.77
N ARG A 857 1.24 -8.05 17.09
CA ARG A 857 2.55 -8.03 16.38
C ARG A 857 3.72 -8.18 17.34
N GLN A 858 3.67 -7.54 18.48
CA GLN A 858 4.68 -7.69 19.52
C GLN A 858 4.72 -9.13 20.03
N GLN A 859 3.57 -9.69 20.34
CA GLN A 859 3.45 -11.07 20.82
C GLN A 859 3.93 -12.09 19.77
N ALA A 860 3.64 -11.86 18.49
CA ALA A 860 4.08 -12.73 17.41
C ALA A 860 5.51 -12.43 16.91
N GLY A 861 6.16 -11.37 17.37
CA GLY A 861 7.45 -10.90 16.86
C GLY A 861 7.39 -10.48 15.38
N ALA A 862 6.26 -9.94 14.92
CA ALA A 862 6.03 -9.54 13.54
C ALA A 862 6.42 -8.09 13.30
N ASN A 863 7.11 -7.83 12.18
CA ASN A 863 7.42 -6.46 11.73
C ASN A 863 6.22 -5.86 11.00
N LYS A 864 5.89 -4.60 11.31
CA LYS A 864 4.81 -3.85 10.66
C LYS A 864 5.09 -3.57 9.18
N LYS A 865 6.33 -3.37 8.80
CA LYS A 865 6.79 -3.14 7.43
C LYS A 865 7.41 -4.42 6.88
N ASP A 866 7.19 -4.67 5.59
CA ASP A 866 7.87 -5.74 4.88
C ASP A 866 9.39 -5.51 4.91
N VAL A 867 10.12 -6.55 5.26
CA VAL A 867 11.59 -6.53 5.24
C VAL A 867 12.05 -6.67 3.81
N GLN A 868 12.75 -5.67 3.30
CA GLN A 868 13.28 -5.68 1.93
C GLN A 868 14.68 -6.25 1.89
N VAL A 869 14.98 -6.93 0.77
CA VAL A 869 16.32 -7.44 0.48
C VAL A 869 17.18 -6.29 -0.03
N GLN A 870 18.22 -5.95 0.72
CA GLN A 870 19.22 -4.98 0.30
C GLN A 870 20.33 -5.70 -0.48
N ILE A 871 20.51 -5.35 -1.75
CA ILE A 871 21.52 -5.95 -2.63
C ILE A 871 22.79 -5.09 -2.59
N THR A 872 23.95 -5.71 -2.33
CA THR A 872 25.26 -5.05 -2.41
C THR A 872 25.80 -5.08 -3.83
N GLU A 873 26.83 -4.28 -4.14
CA GLU A 873 27.46 -4.28 -5.49
C GLU A 873 27.98 -5.65 -5.89
N ARG A 874 28.63 -6.37 -4.99
CA ARG A 874 29.18 -7.68 -5.26
C ARG A 874 28.10 -8.78 -5.41
N GLU A 875 27.01 -8.67 -4.65
CA GLU A 875 25.82 -9.50 -4.85
C GLU A 875 25.14 -9.20 -6.20
N TRP A 876 25.20 -7.94 -6.64
CA TRP A 876 24.71 -7.57 -7.96
C TRP A 876 25.56 -8.18 -9.07
N GLU A 877 26.89 -8.20 -8.93
CA GLU A 877 27.78 -8.91 -9.86
C GLU A 877 27.42 -10.41 -9.96
N ALA A 878 27.14 -11.06 -8.83
CA ALA A 878 26.68 -12.46 -8.81
C ALA A 878 25.36 -12.65 -9.59
N ILE A 879 24.43 -11.70 -9.49
CA ILE A 879 23.17 -11.69 -10.25
C ILE A 879 23.44 -11.53 -11.76
N GLN A 880 24.31 -10.58 -12.13
CA GLN A 880 24.65 -10.33 -13.54
C GLN A 880 25.36 -11.51 -14.21
N ASN A 881 26.15 -12.27 -13.46
CA ASN A 881 26.85 -13.47 -13.95
C ASN A 881 25.99 -14.75 -13.88
N ASN A 882 24.69 -14.63 -13.64
CA ASN A 882 23.74 -15.76 -13.53
C ASN A 882 24.14 -16.81 -12.48
N ALA A 883 24.77 -16.40 -11.37
CA ALA A 883 25.14 -17.29 -10.27
C ALA A 883 23.93 -17.83 -9.48
N ILE A 884 22.74 -17.27 -9.68
CA ILE A 884 21.50 -17.59 -8.95
C ILE A 884 20.45 -18.15 -9.89
N SER A 885 19.66 -19.13 -9.42
CA SER A 885 18.55 -19.67 -10.22
C SER A 885 17.49 -18.60 -10.49
N GLY A 886 16.89 -18.58 -11.68
CA GLY A 886 15.86 -17.62 -12.05
C GLY A 886 14.67 -17.61 -11.08
N THR A 887 14.29 -18.75 -10.49
CA THR A 887 13.22 -18.82 -9.47
C THR A 887 13.60 -18.12 -8.17
N THR A 888 14.81 -18.35 -7.67
CA THR A 888 15.32 -17.67 -6.47
C THR A 888 15.52 -16.18 -6.75
N LEU A 889 16.05 -15.83 -7.90
CA LEU A 889 16.24 -14.44 -8.30
C LEU A 889 14.91 -13.68 -8.35
N ARG A 890 13.86 -14.23 -8.97
CA ARG A 890 12.51 -13.61 -8.96
C ARG A 890 12.00 -13.37 -7.54
N SER A 891 12.22 -14.30 -6.64
CA SER A 891 11.84 -14.12 -5.23
C SER A 891 12.62 -13.00 -4.55
N ILE A 892 13.91 -12.87 -4.82
CA ILE A 892 14.76 -11.77 -4.34
C ILE A 892 14.23 -10.43 -4.90
N LEU A 893 14.05 -10.33 -6.22
CA LEU A 893 13.59 -9.14 -6.91
C LEU A 893 12.21 -8.66 -6.44
N ASN A 894 11.31 -9.60 -6.09
CA ASN A 894 9.98 -9.28 -5.55
C ASN A 894 10.02 -8.73 -4.11
N ASN A 895 11.13 -8.89 -3.41
CA ASN A 895 11.36 -8.35 -2.07
C ASN A 895 12.46 -7.27 -2.06
N THR A 896 12.81 -6.69 -3.21
CA THR A 896 13.80 -5.61 -3.37
C THR A 896 13.09 -4.34 -3.84
N ASP A 897 13.58 -3.19 -3.42
CA ASP A 897 13.08 -1.90 -3.87
C ASP A 897 13.36 -1.69 -5.37
N THR A 898 12.34 -1.28 -6.12
CA THR A 898 12.40 -1.17 -7.58
C THR A 898 13.30 -0.04 -8.05
N ASP A 899 13.35 1.09 -7.34
CA ASP A 899 14.19 2.22 -7.74
C ASP A 899 15.66 1.91 -7.52
N VAL A 900 15.99 1.21 -6.42
CA VAL A 900 17.34 0.69 -6.17
C VAL A 900 17.72 -0.32 -7.25
N LEU A 901 16.81 -1.25 -7.57
CA LEU A 901 17.04 -2.24 -8.62
C LEU A 901 17.29 -1.60 -9.98
N ARG A 902 16.51 -0.60 -10.37
CA ARG A 902 16.67 0.13 -11.63
C ARG A 902 18.02 0.82 -11.69
N LYS A 903 18.41 1.50 -10.63
CA LYS A 903 19.70 2.20 -10.55
C LYS A 903 20.88 1.23 -10.71
N MET A 904 20.82 0.07 -10.08
CA MET A 904 21.87 -0.95 -10.18
C MET A 904 21.89 -1.66 -11.55
N ALA A 905 20.71 -1.87 -12.14
CA ALA A 905 20.57 -2.62 -13.38
C ALA A 905 20.92 -1.83 -14.64
N THR A 906 20.91 -0.49 -14.59
CA THR A 906 21.22 0.36 -15.75
C THR A 906 22.71 0.24 -16.11
N PRO A 907 23.07 -0.24 -17.31
CA PRO A 907 24.47 -0.38 -17.72
C PRO A 907 25.20 0.95 -17.74
N LYS A 908 26.47 0.94 -17.36
CA LYS A 908 27.31 2.16 -17.34
C LYS A 908 27.40 2.82 -18.74
N ASP A 909 27.54 2.02 -19.78
CA ASP A 909 27.59 2.51 -21.15
C ASP A 909 26.30 3.21 -21.56
N TYR A 910 25.13 2.67 -21.15
CA TYR A 910 23.84 3.34 -21.35
C TYR A 910 23.78 4.65 -20.58
N ALA A 911 24.29 4.71 -19.37
CA ALA A 911 24.29 5.93 -18.56
C ALA A 911 25.05 7.07 -19.24
N THR A 912 26.15 6.77 -19.94
CA THR A 912 27.02 7.74 -20.65
C THR A 912 26.60 8.03 -22.10
N THR A 913 25.75 7.19 -22.70
CA THR A 913 25.30 7.34 -24.09
C THR A 913 24.02 8.17 -24.16
N VAL A 914 23.98 9.16 -25.06
CA VAL A 914 22.75 9.90 -25.35
C VAL A 914 21.96 9.16 -26.42
N THR A 915 20.89 8.48 -26.00
CA THR A 915 19.94 7.84 -26.91
C THR A 915 18.92 8.85 -27.43
N ASP A 916 18.18 8.51 -28.50
CA ASP A 916 17.11 9.37 -29.04
C ASP A 916 16.07 9.74 -27.98
N ALA A 917 15.71 8.79 -27.10
CA ALA A 917 14.78 9.04 -26.01
C ALA A 917 15.32 10.08 -25.02
N LYS A 918 16.62 9.99 -24.65
CA LYS A 918 17.27 10.98 -23.79
C LYS A 918 17.40 12.35 -24.47
N ALA A 919 17.77 12.38 -25.75
CA ALA A 919 17.84 13.61 -26.53
C ALA A 919 16.46 14.29 -26.63
N ASN A 920 15.40 13.53 -26.90
CA ASN A 920 14.03 14.02 -26.89
C ASN A 920 13.61 14.58 -25.53
N LYS A 921 13.99 13.90 -24.44
CA LYS A 921 13.77 14.42 -23.08
C LYS A 921 14.46 15.77 -22.88
N MET A 922 15.75 15.90 -23.24
CA MET A 922 16.50 17.15 -23.13
C MET A 922 15.83 18.29 -23.92
N LYS A 923 15.45 18.04 -25.19
CA LYS A 923 14.75 19.04 -26.02
C LYS A 923 13.43 19.47 -25.38
N ARG A 924 12.63 18.56 -24.88
CA ARG A 924 11.33 18.86 -24.22
C ARG A 924 11.51 19.61 -22.91
N MET A 925 12.54 19.29 -22.11
CA MET A 925 12.87 20.07 -20.91
C MET A 925 13.25 21.51 -21.28
N ALA A 926 14.10 21.71 -22.28
CA ALA A 926 14.47 23.05 -22.75
C ALA A 926 13.25 23.84 -23.24
N MET A 927 12.36 23.22 -24.02
CA MET A 927 11.09 23.82 -24.44
C MET A 927 10.16 24.15 -23.27
N SER A 928 10.25 23.44 -22.17
CA SER A 928 9.49 23.67 -20.94
C SER A 928 10.13 24.73 -20.03
N GLY A 929 11.27 25.29 -20.42
CA GLY A 929 11.92 26.40 -19.73
C GLY A 929 12.96 26.02 -18.69
N TYR A 930 13.41 24.78 -18.66
CA TYR A 930 14.52 24.34 -17.81
C TYR A 930 15.85 24.93 -18.27
N THR A 931 16.73 25.23 -17.31
CA THR A 931 18.09 25.69 -17.62
C THR A 931 18.97 24.53 -18.06
N LEU A 932 20.12 24.83 -18.67
CA LEU A 932 21.08 23.80 -19.07
C LEU A 932 21.57 22.98 -17.87
N GLU A 933 21.76 23.63 -16.72
CA GLU A 933 22.21 22.99 -15.49
C GLU A 933 21.13 22.04 -14.93
N GLU A 934 19.88 22.46 -14.92
CA GLU A 934 18.76 21.62 -14.48
C GLU A 934 18.59 20.40 -15.39
N ILE A 935 18.73 20.58 -16.72
CA ILE A 935 18.64 19.47 -17.67
C ILE A 935 19.85 18.52 -17.50
N ALA A 936 21.04 19.07 -17.29
CA ALA A 936 22.26 18.30 -17.03
C ALA A 936 22.10 17.45 -15.77
N GLN A 937 21.62 18.02 -14.68
CA GLN A 937 21.35 17.31 -13.43
C GLN A 937 20.27 16.23 -13.60
N ALA A 938 19.16 16.55 -14.28
CA ALA A 938 18.03 15.63 -14.48
C ALA A 938 18.34 14.47 -15.43
N THR A 939 19.33 14.62 -16.30
CA THR A 939 19.69 13.62 -17.31
C THR A 939 21.02 12.93 -17.03
N GLY A 940 21.82 13.44 -16.08
CA GLY A 940 23.13 12.91 -15.72
C GLY A 940 24.25 13.22 -16.74
N PHE A 941 24.01 14.16 -17.67
CA PHE A 941 24.99 14.59 -18.68
C PHE A 941 25.59 15.95 -18.34
N SER A 942 26.78 16.25 -18.96
CA SER A 942 27.35 17.57 -18.77
C SER A 942 26.53 18.67 -19.45
N PRO A 943 26.56 19.94 -18.96
CA PRO A 943 25.89 21.05 -19.64
C PRO A 943 26.29 21.22 -21.09
N SER A 944 27.55 20.96 -21.45
CA SER A 944 28.02 21.01 -22.81
C SER A 944 27.41 19.92 -23.71
N THR A 945 27.24 18.73 -23.21
CA THR A 945 26.53 17.63 -23.90
C THR A 945 25.07 18.03 -24.14
N VAL A 946 24.40 18.51 -23.08
CA VAL A 946 23.01 18.97 -23.19
C VAL A 946 22.86 20.07 -24.22
N ALA A 947 23.74 21.07 -24.19
CA ALA A 947 23.70 22.20 -25.13
C ALA A 947 23.79 21.75 -26.59
N LYS A 948 24.62 20.71 -26.90
CA LYS A 948 24.74 20.14 -28.23
C LYS A 948 23.40 19.60 -28.73
N TYR A 949 22.76 18.73 -27.94
CA TYR A 949 21.51 18.05 -28.34
C TYR A 949 20.24 18.93 -28.29
N ILE A 950 20.28 20.07 -27.60
CA ILE A 950 19.19 21.04 -27.62
C ILE A 950 19.23 21.92 -28.87
N LYS A 951 20.40 22.20 -29.40
CA LYS A 951 20.58 23.02 -30.60
C LYS A 951 20.26 22.26 -31.89
N GLU A 952 20.47 20.95 -31.91
CA GLU A 952 20.05 20.04 -32.98
C GLU A 952 18.52 19.80 -32.92
#